data_498a8c1c1803ebcb9d1e49679eb3a5b4
#
_entry.id   498a8c1c1803ebcb9d1e49679eb3a5b4
#
_cell.length_a   1.000
_cell.length_b   1.000
_cell.length_c   1.000
_cell.angle_alpha   90.00
_cell.angle_beta   90.00
_cell.angle_gamma   90.00
#
_symmetry.space_group_name_H-M   'P 1'
#
loop_
_entity.id
_entity.type
_entity.pdbx_description
1 polymer ?
#
loop_
_entity_poly.entity_id
_entity_poly.type
_entity_poly.pdbx_seq_one_letter_code
_entity_poly.pdbx_strand_id
1 'polypeptide(L)'
;MEFRGTTICAVKKDGVTAIAGDGQVTMGESVIFKNTAVKVRRIYGGKVILATPSGARPHWMTDQYPEVLRVGPDGVREHFRGRHNHCFTSPVYREKVRKMNRLLAERYGNNPTVIAWHVSNEYGGECHCPLCAQAFRDFLKEKYHGDINELNQAYWATFWSHTYDSFEQIEPPGKLTETGIHGLNLDWRRFVTHQTMDFIRNETQPLREVAPHLPVTINMMYEFYDLDYRKLAEVIDFASWDSYPEWHYGDDSVIAQRTAFWHDLYRSLKGKPFLLMESTPSLVNWKPYNKPKRPGMDVLSSIQAVAHGSDSVQYFQWRKSRGSSEKFHGAVVGHDGTEHTRVFRSVQTTGMILEQIDEIAGTVTDARAAVVFDWENMWALDDCQGYSNVDKKYLETCYAYHRVFWERGIDCDIISPKADLSRYKIVVAPMLYMTDQDTVSNLKHYVEQGGILYGTYMIGTVDGNDLCWLGGIPAGELKGVFGITAEEIDTLYPDERQHVVMAGREYELQDYCEVIHPEGAEVLALYSDGYYAGTPAVTVNRWGRGEAVYQACRDCGGLKEQVLSELIEKSGLSSVVDTKEALPHSVTAHSRTDGVHTYVFVENYSDQLAAPVKLRGEMVDLISGEKVNACTLLPYGFGIYKSIE
;
A
#
# COMPACT_ATOMS: atom_id res chain seq x y z
N MET A 1 -12.21 39.62 -9.81
CA MET A 1 -11.61 38.61 -10.70
C MET A 1 -12.64 37.48 -10.80
N GLU A 2 -13.22 37.31 -11.97
CA GLU A 2 -14.33 36.37 -12.18
C GLU A 2 -13.75 35.02 -12.60
N PHE A 3 -14.10 33.94 -11.87
CA PHE A 3 -13.74 32.57 -12.24
C PHE A 3 -14.85 32.01 -13.11
N ARG A 4 -14.56 31.61 -14.32
CA ARG A 4 -15.48 30.85 -15.17
C ARG A 4 -15.00 29.41 -15.26
N GLY A 5 -15.79 28.48 -14.70
CA GLY A 5 -15.60 27.06 -14.97
C GLY A 5 -16.18 26.78 -16.35
N THR A 6 -15.35 26.25 -17.26
CA THR A 6 -15.81 25.78 -18.55
C THR A 6 -16.46 24.42 -18.39
N THR A 7 -17.74 24.36 -18.65
CA THR A 7 -18.59 23.19 -18.83
C THR A 7 -18.67 22.25 -17.63
N ILE A 8 -19.41 22.67 -16.60
CA ILE A 8 -20.07 21.70 -15.71
C ILE A 8 -21.47 21.47 -16.31
N CYS A 9 -21.71 20.29 -16.88
CA CYS A 9 -23.05 19.89 -17.28
C CYS A 9 -23.73 19.16 -16.11
N ALA A 10 -24.78 19.75 -15.58
CA ALA A 10 -25.70 19.05 -14.69
C ALA A 10 -26.95 18.65 -15.51
N VAL A 11 -27.23 17.38 -15.65
CA VAL A 11 -28.46 16.88 -16.28
C VAL A 11 -29.29 16.20 -15.22
N LYS A 12 -30.52 16.68 -15.04
CA LYS A 12 -31.53 16.04 -14.19
C LYS A 12 -32.57 15.36 -15.08
N LYS A 13 -32.66 14.05 -15.00
CA LYS A 13 -33.69 13.25 -15.65
C LYS A 13 -34.25 12.25 -14.64
N ASP A 14 -35.54 12.17 -14.51
CA ASP A 14 -36.27 11.18 -13.67
C ASP A 14 -35.79 11.12 -12.19
N GLY A 15 -35.51 12.30 -11.61
CA GLY A 15 -35.07 12.42 -10.22
C GLY A 15 -33.54 12.25 -10.03
N VAL A 16 -32.80 11.81 -11.03
CA VAL A 16 -31.37 11.62 -11.01
C VAL A 16 -30.62 12.82 -11.58
N THR A 17 -29.66 13.36 -10.83
CA THR A 17 -28.80 14.45 -11.30
C THR A 17 -27.42 13.90 -11.61
N ALA A 18 -26.97 13.99 -12.87
CA ALA A 18 -25.60 13.71 -13.26
C ALA A 18 -24.83 15.03 -13.45
N ILE A 19 -23.66 15.15 -12.85
CA ILE A 19 -22.77 16.30 -13.01
C ILE A 19 -21.47 15.79 -13.64
N ALA A 20 -21.10 16.36 -14.80
CA ALA A 20 -19.83 16.08 -15.46
C ALA A 20 -19.09 17.40 -15.69
N GLY A 21 -17.80 17.40 -15.45
CA GLY A 21 -16.90 18.51 -15.75
C GLY A 21 -15.82 18.10 -16.75
N ASP A 22 -15.40 19.03 -17.60
CA ASP A 22 -14.35 18.81 -18.60
C ASP A 22 -12.92 18.92 -18.02
N GLY A 23 -12.80 19.10 -16.72
CA GLY A 23 -11.52 19.21 -16.04
C GLY A 23 -10.80 20.55 -16.21
N GLN A 24 -11.45 21.56 -16.74
CA GLN A 24 -10.84 22.89 -16.93
C GLN A 24 -11.37 23.91 -15.91
N VAL A 25 -10.47 24.68 -15.31
CA VAL A 25 -10.80 25.89 -14.54
C VAL A 25 -10.11 27.07 -15.21
N THR A 26 -10.90 28.06 -15.66
CA THR A 26 -10.39 29.27 -16.30
C THR A 26 -10.47 30.44 -15.32
N MET A 27 -9.39 31.22 -15.22
CA MET A 27 -9.33 32.45 -14.44
C MET A 27 -9.24 33.64 -15.41
N GLY A 28 -10.29 34.44 -15.49
CA GLY A 28 -10.41 35.50 -16.50
C GLY A 28 -10.72 34.97 -17.90
N GLU A 29 -10.62 35.79 -18.93
CA GLU A 29 -11.04 35.42 -20.29
C GLU A 29 -10.08 34.48 -21.04
N SER A 30 -8.86 34.23 -20.53
CA SER A 30 -7.83 33.54 -21.30
C SER A 30 -6.87 32.63 -20.52
N VAL A 31 -7.07 32.38 -19.24
CA VAL A 31 -6.14 31.56 -18.44
C VAL A 31 -6.81 30.27 -18.02
N ILE A 32 -6.41 29.15 -18.61
CA ILE A 32 -6.79 27.81 -18.20
C ILE A 32 -5.93 27.45 -16.98
N PHE A 33 -6.55 27.35 -15.80
CA PHE A 33 -5.84 27.05 -14.55
C PHE A 33 -5.43 25.58 -14.45
N LYS A 34 -6.14 24.66 -15.11
CA LYS A 34 -5.81 23.25 -15.22
C LYS A 34 -6.54 22.58 -16.38
N ASN A 35 -5.79 21.80 -17.19
CA ASN A 35 -6.35 21.01 -18.29
C ASN A 35 -6.87 19.62 -17.88
N THR A 36 -6.62 19.17 -16.64
CA THR A 36 -6.83 17.77 -16.25
C THR A 36 -7.40 17.61 -14.86
N ALA A 37 -7.93 18.64 -14.27
CA ALA A 37 -8.44 18.55 -12.92
C ALA A 37 -9.79 19.21 -12.78
N VAL A 38 -10.73 18.50 -12.64
CA VAL A 38 -11.72 18.45 -11.58
C VAL A 38 -12.28 17.06 -11.61
N LYS A 39 -11.81 16.28 -10.72
CA LYS A 39 -12.43 15.00 -10.50
C LYS A 39 -13.64 15.23 -9.62
N VAL A 40 -14.77 15.61 -10.23
CA VAL A 40 -16.06 15.53 -9.56
C VAL A 40 -16.43 14.06 -9.56
N ARG A 41 -16.35 13.44 -8.39
CA ARG A 41 -16.67 12.03 -8.24
C ARG A 41 -18.06 11.92 -7.63
N ARG A 42 -18.96 11.24 -8.35
CA ARG A 42 -20.29 10.93 -7.85
C ARG A 42 -20.22 9.67 -7.01
N ILE A 43 -20.63 9.77 -5.76
CA ILE A 43 -20.88 8.65 -4.88
C ILE A 43 -22.38 8.40 -4.82
N TYR A 44 -22.75 7.22 -4.36
CA TYR A 44 -24.13 6.80 -4.12
C TYR A 44 -25.03 7.93 -3.56
N GLY A 45 -26.22 8.08 -4.11
CA GLY A 45 -27.18 9.10 -3.69
C GLY A 45 -26.90 10.54 -4.18
N GLY A 46 -26.04 10.75 -5.18
CA GLY A 46 -25.74 12.07 -5.76
C GLY A 46 -24.78 12.91 -4.94
N LYS A 47 -24.00 12.29 -4.05
CA LYS A 47 -22.96 12.92 -3.27
C LYS A 47 -21.69 13.15 -4.10
N VAL A 48 -20.87 14.10 -3.68
CA VAL A 48 -19.65 14.54 -4.38
C VAL A 48 -18.48 14.60 -3.41
N ILE A 49 -17.36 13.98 -3.78
CA ILE A 49 -16.04 14.29 -3.22
C ILE A 49 -15.42 15.36 -4.12
N LEU A 50 -15.11 16.52 -3.56
CA LEU A 50 -14.61 17.65 -4.33
C LEU A 50 -13.08 17.69 -4.27
N ALA A 51 -12.43 17.66 -5.46
CA ALA A 51 -10.98 17.70 -5.54
C ALA A 51 -10.41 19.11 -5.56
N THR A 52 -9.24 19.32 -4.92
CA THR A 52 -8.47 20.55 -5.03
C THR A 52 -7.46 20.46 -6.20
N PRO A 53 -7.11 21.58 -6.86
CA PRO A 53 -6.38 21.55 -8.13
C PRO A 53 -4.86 21.61 -8.03
N SER A 54 -4.25 21.42 -6.86
CA SER A 54 -2.84 21.68 -6.61
C SER A 54 -1.84 20.69 -7.26
N GLY A 55 -2.32 19.55 -7.76
CA GLY A 55 -1.46 18.59 -8.48
C GLY A 55 -0.81 19.16 -9.77
N ALA A 56 -1.34 20.25 -10.32
CA ALA A 56 -0.78 20.95 -11.48
C ALA A 56 -0.82 22.47 -11.27
N ARG A 57 -0.01 23.20 -11.98
CA ARG A 57 0.06 24.66 -11.90
C ARG A 57 -0.10 25.29 -13.27
N PRO A 58 -0.59 26.55 -13.34
CA PRO A 58 -0.64 27.29 -14.59
C PRO A 58 0.75 27.73 -15.04
N HIS A 59 0.94 27.88 -16.34
CA HIS A 59 2.21 28.26 -16.95
C HIS A 59 2.74 29.62 -16.43
N TRP A 60 1.85 30.61 -16.27
CA TRP A 60 2.22 31.94 -15.78
C TRP A 60 2.91 31.93 -14.41
N MET A 61 2.59 30.94 -13.55
CA MET A 61 3.22 30.82 -12.24
C MET A 61 4.70 30.46 -12.37
N THR A 62 5.03 29.62 -13.34
CA THR A 62 6.43 29.28 -13.67
C THR A 62 7.19 30.46 -14.27
N ASP A 63 6.52 31.24 -15.13
CA ASP A 63 7.14 32.43 -15.77
C ASP A 63 7.44 33.52 -14.75
N GLN A 64 6.53 33.75 -13.80
CA GLN A 64 6.70 34.78 -12.76
C GLN A 64 7.58 34.33 -11.59
N TYR A 65 7.57 33.02 -11.26
CA TYR A 65 8.20 32.44 -10.08
C TYR A 65 8.90 31.12 -10.47
N PRO A 66 10.00 31.16 -11.23
CA PRO A 66 10.68 29.94 -11.70
C PRO A 66 11.19 29.05 -10.55
N GLU A 67 11.38 29.61 -9.35
CA GLU A 67 11.76 28.87 -8.14
C GLU A 67 10.69 27.89 -7.64
N VAL A 68 9.46 27.97 -8.12
CA VAL A 68 8.41 26.97 -7.81
C VAL A 68 8.68 25.63 -8.47
N LEU A 69 9.53 25.59 -9.50
CA LEU A 69 9.91 24.35 -10.16
C LEU A 69 10.90 23.55 -9.32
N ARG A 70 10.73 22.24 -9.33
CA ARG A 70 11.65 21.30 -8.67
C ARG A 70 13.06 21.37 -9.24
N VAL A 71 14.00 21.00 -8.40
CA VAL A 71 15.38 20.65 -8.80
C VAL A 71 15.52 19.15 -8.57
N GLY A 72 16.00 18.45 -9.58
CA GLY A 72 16.24 17.01 -9.50
C GLY A 72 17.49 16.66 -8.67
N PRO A 73 17.72 15.37 -8.39
CA PRO A 73 18.91 14.89 -7.67
C PRO A 73 20.22 15.13 -8.44
N ASP A 74 20.15 15.53 -9.70
CA ASP A 74 21.26 15.97 -10.56
C ASP A 74 21.56 17.47 -10.45
N GLY A 75 20.88 18.20 -9.55
CA GLY A 75 21.02 19.64 -9.37
C GLY A 75 20.38 20.49 -10.48
N VAL A 76 19.70 19.86 -11.45
CA VAL A 76 19.08 20.56 -12.57
C VAL A 76 17.66 20.97 -12.25
N ARG A 77 17.33 22.27 -12.42
CA ARG A 77 15.96 22.74 -12.29
C ARG A 77 15.11 22.27 -13.46
N GLU A 78 13.97 21.67 -13.15
CA GLU A 78 13.02 21.20 -14.16
C GLU A 78 12.41 22.39 -14.95
N HIS A 79 11.98 22.12 -16.17
CA HIS A 79 11.14 23.04 -16.95
C HIS A 79 9.66 22.81 -16.64
N PHE A 80 8.81 23.73 -17.12
CA PHE A 80 7.38 23.53 -17.09
C PHE A 80 7.01 22.26 -17.87
N ARG A 81 6.45 21.30 -17.16
CA ARG A 81 6.00 20.02 -17.73
C ARG A 81 4.92 19.44 -16.84
N GLY A 82 4.42 18.30 -17.09
CA GLY A 82 3.45 17.49 -16.34
C GLY A 82 3.03 17.95 -14.94
N ARG A 83 2.34 17.11 -14.23
CA ARG A 83 1.93 17.35 -12.83
C ARG A 83 3.07 17.04 -11.86
N HIS A 84 2.98 17.58 -10.62
CA HIS A 84 3.92 17.36 -9.50
C HIS A 84 5.39 17.72 -9.77
N ASN A 85 5.69 18.67 -10.65
CA ASN A 85 7.04 19.19 -10.80
C ASN A 85 7.22 20.57 -10.12
N HIS A 86 6.54 20.79 -9.00
CA HIS A 86 6.64 21.98 -8.16
C HIS A 86 7.18 21.63 -6.77
N CYS A 87 7.92 22.57 -6.20
CA CYS A 87 8.56 22.43 -4.90
C CYS A 87 7.52 22.61 -3.77
N PHE A 88 7.37 21.63 -2.89
CA PHE A 88 6.47 21.70 -1.73
C PHE A 88 6.95 22.68 -0.65
N THR A 89 8.23 23.05 -0.69
CA THR A 89 8.81 24.03 0.23
C THR A 89 8.67 25.46 -0.24
N SER A 90 8.33 25.69 -1.55
CA SER A 90 8.19 27.04 -2.10
C SER A 90 7.12 27.86 -1.39
N PRO A 91 7.47 29.00 -0.74
CA PRO A 91 6.49 29.82 -0.03
C PRO A 91 5.44 30.42 -0.96
N VAL A 92 5.83 30.77 -2.19
CA VAL A 92 4.90 31.28 -3.21
C VAL A 92 3.87 30.23 -3.59
N TYR A 93 4.31 28.99 -3.86
CA TYR A 93 3.39 27.91 -4.21
C TYR A 93 2.42 27.61 -3.06
N ARG A 94 2.93 27.52 -1.85
CA ARG A 94 2.15 27.27 -0.61
C ARG A 94 1.08 28.36 -0.41
N GLU A 95 1.43 29.63 -0.55
CA GLU A 95 0.48 30.75 -0.45
C GLU A 95 -0.64 30.64 -1.50
N LYS A 96 -0.29 30.40 -2.76
CA LYS A 96 -1.29 30.32 -3.85
C LYS A 96 -2.23 29.15 -3.68
N VAL A 97 -1.73 28.02 -3.27
CA VAL A 97 -2.53 26.82 -2.98
C VAL A 97 -3.49 27.07 -1.82
N ARG A 98 -3.01 27.61 -0.68
CA ARG A 98 -3.88 27.98 0.46
C ARG A 98 -5.01 28.92 0.06
N LYS A 99 -4.69 29.94 -0.73
CA LYS A 99 -5.68 30.90 -1.24
C LYS A 99 -6.73 30.21 -2.10
N MET A 100 -6.32 29.31 -3.01
CA MET A 100 -7.24 28.58 -3.87
C MET A 100 -8.15 27.67 -3.05
N ASN A 101 -7.59 26.91 -2.12
CA ASN A 101 -8.35 25.97 -1.29
C ASN A 101 -9.35 26.71 -0.39
N ARG A 102 -8.97 27.87 0.17
CA ARG A 102 -9.91 28.74 0.91
C ARG A 102 -11.10 29.16 0.05
N LEU A 103 -10.86 29.65 -1.17
CA LEU A 103 -11.92 30.05 -2.08
C LEU A 103 -12.86 28.90 -2.47
N LEU A 104 -12.30 27.70 -2.64
CA LEU A 104 -13.10 26.50 -2.89
C LEU A 104 -13.97 26.14 -1.67
N ALA A 105 -13.40 26.20 -0.47
CA ALA A 105 -14.12 25.92 0.77
C ALA A 105 -15.24 26.94 1.04
N GLU A 106 -14.97 28.25 0.87
CA GLU A 106 -15.97 29.31 1.01
C GLU A 106 -17.12 29.15 0.02
N ARG A 107 -16.83 28.68 -1.21
CA ARG A 107 -17.86 28.52 -2.25
C ARG A 107 -18.66 27.21 -2.11
N TYR A 108 -18.02 26.11 -1.74
CA TYR A 108 -18.62 24.78 -1.82
C TYR A 108 -18.73 24.05 -0.48
N GLY A 109 -18.05 24.52 0.57
CA GLY A 109 -17.98 23.82 1.85
C GLY A 109 -19.33 23.62 2.54
N ASN A 110 -20.30 24.50 2.30
CA ASN A 110 -21.66 24.38 2.83
C ASN A 110 -22.66 23.74 1.84
N ASN A 111 -22.18 23.24 0.70
CA ASN A 111 -23.05 22.57 -0.25
C ASN A 111 -23.39 21.16 0.26
N PRO A 112 -24.69 20.82 0.51
CA PRO A 112 -25.06 19.53 1.11
C PRO A 112 -24.77 18.30 0.23
N THR A 113 -24.39 18.50 -1.03
CA THR A 113 -23.94 17.41 -1.91
C THR A 113 -22.47 17.09 -1.74
N VAL A 114 -21.66 18.02 -1.24
CA VAL A 114 -20.22 17.79 -0.96
C VAL A 114 -20.10 17.04 0.36
N ILE A 115 -19.42 15.90 0.36
CA ILE A 115 -19.29 15.04 1.52
C ILE A 115 -17.83 14.87 1.99
N ALA A 116 -16.86 15.21 1.15
CA ALA A 116 -15.45 15.17 1.50
C ALA A 116 -14.62 16.02 0.51
N TRP A 117 -13.39 16.31 0.92
CA TRP A 117 -12.36 16.89 0.07
C TRP A 117 -11.36 15.82 -0.37
N HIS A 118 -11.10 15.74 -1.67
CA HIS A 118 -9.93 15.06 -2.22
C HIS A 118 -8.83 16.09 -2.47
N VAL A 119 -7.79 16.08 -1.63
CA VAL A 119 -6.76 17.12 -1.65
C VAL A 119 -5.68 16.74 -2.63
N SER A 120 -5.43 17.62 -3.61
CA SER A 120 -4.46 17.39 -4.68
C SER A 120 -4.72 16.13 -5.50
N ASN A 121 -3.66 15.43 -5.89
CA ASN A 121 -3.71 14.13 -6.59
C ASN A 121 -2.35 13.45 -6.53
N GLU A 122 -2.27 12.21 -6.04
CA GLU A 122 -1.09 11.33 -6.11
C GLU A 122 0.21 12.07 -5.77
N TYR A 123 0.36 12.51 -4.52
CA TYR A 123 1.58 13.18 -4.08
C TYR A 123 2.81 12.32 -4.34
N GLY A 124 3.90 12.93 -4.77
CA GLY A 124 5.13 12.21 -4.99
C GLY A 124 6.27 13.10 -5.48
N GLY A 125 7.45 12.48 -5.60
CA GLY A 125 8.68 13.08 -6.04
C GLY A 125 9.34 13.99 -5.01
N GLU A 126 10.63 14.17 -5.15
CA GLU A 126 11.53 14.94 -4.29
C GLU A 126 12.00 16.24 -4.95
N CYS A 127 12.61 17.12 -4.18
CA CYS A 127 13.17 18.39 -4.69
C CYS A 127 14.44 18.74 -3.95
N HIS A 128 15.53 18.92 -4.69
CA HIS A 128 16.89 19.23 -4.20
C HIS A 128 17.22 20.72 -4.31
N CYS A 129 16.22 21.62 -4.36
CA CYS A 129 16.48 23.05 -4.42
C CYS A 129 17.02 23.59 -3.08
N PRO A 130 17.63 24.80 -3.07
CA PRO A 130 18.18 25.37 -1.83
C PRO A 130 17.17 25.50 -0.68
N LEU A 131 15.87 25.71 -0.98
CA LEU A 131 14.83 25.76 0.04
C LEU A 131 14.62 24.40 0.70
N CYS A 132 14.61 23.33 -0.11
CA CYS A 132 14.47 21.97 0.40
C CYS A 132 15.73 21.52 1.15
N ALA A 133 16.93 21.87 0.66
CA ALA A 133 18.18 21.61 1.36
C ALA A 133 18.22 22.29 2.74
N GLN A 134 17.74 23.54 2.84
CA GLN A 134 17.64 24.21 4.14
C GLN A 134 16.60 23.55 5.06
N ALA A 135 15.41 23.24 4.53
CA ALA A 135 14.38 22.55 5.30
C ALA A 135 14.83 21.16 5.79
N PHE A 136 15.64 20.46 5.00
CA PHE A 136 16.26 19.19 5.41
C PHE A 136 17.24 19.38 6.57
N ARG A 137 18.10 20.38 6.51
CA ARG A 137 19.00 20.71 7.64
C ARG A 137 18.22 21.06 8.92
N ASP A 138 17.12 21.79 8.78
CA ASP A 138 16.27 22.14 9.92
C ASP A 138 15.59 20.89 10.49
N PHE A 139 15.11 19.99 9.66
CA PHE A 139 14.58 18.68 10.05
C PHE A 139 15.64 17.83 10.80
N LEU A 140 16.89 17.81 10.32
CA LEU A 140 17.98 17.10 10.97
C LEU A 140 18.35 17.74 12.31
N LYS A 141 18.38 19.09 12.39
CA LYS A 141 18.60 19.80 13.67
C LYS A 141 17.53 19.44 14.71
N GLU A 142 16.29 19.33 14.30
CA GLU A 142 15.21 18.89 15.20
C GLU A 142 15.39 17.44 15.63
N LYS A 143 15.63 16.53 14.69
CA LYS A 143 15.80 15.08 14.94
C LYS A 143 16.98 14.80 15.89
N TYR A 144 18.10 15.48 15.71
CA TYR A 144 19.35 15.30 16.47
C TYR A 144 19.59 16.39 17.52
N HIS A 145 18.52 17.01 18.01
CA HIS A 145 18.53 17.98 19.12
C HIS A 145 19.54 19.13 18.98
N GLY A 146 19.95 19.46 17.74
CA GLY A 146 20.97 20.45 17.45
C GLY A 146 22.40 19.97 17.72
N ASP A 147 22.61 18.72 18.09
CA ASP A 147 23.94 18.15 18.33
C ASP A 147 24.47 17.44 17.07
N ILE A 148 25.46 18.05 16.42
CA ILE A 148 26.10 17.50 15.23
C ILE A 148 26.87 16.20 15.54
N ASN A 149 27.31 15.99 16.78
CA ASN A 149 28.01 14.76 17.15
C ASN A 149 27.04 13.58 17.25
N GLU A 150 25.79 13.81 17.71
CA GLU A 150 24.75 12.81 17.71
C GLU A 150 24.46 12.35 16.26
N LEU A 151 24.32 13.29 15.32
CA LEU A 151 24.17 12.97 13.90
C LEU A 151 25.38 12.20 13.35
N ASN A 152 26.60 12.65 13.61
CA ASN A 152 27.81 11.97 13.15
C ASN A 152 27.91 10.52 13.65
N GLN A 153 27.50 10.27 14.90
CA GLN A 153 27.42 8.93 15.45
C GLN A 153 26.35 8.08 14.77
N ALA A 154 25.15 8.63 14.57
CA ALA A 154 24.03 7.97 13.90
C ALA A 154 24.35 7.62 12.43
N TYR A 155 25.17 8.41 11.77
CA TYR A 155 25.58 8.20 10.39
C TYR A 155 26.88 7.39 10.24
N TRP A 156 27.54 7.02 11.34
CA TRP A 156 28.89 6.42 11.29
C TRP A 156 29.86 7.24 10.44
N ALA A 157 29.78 8.58 10.57
CA ALA A 157 30.39 9.54 9.66
C ALA A 157 31.93 9.56 9.68
N THR A 158 32.58 8.84 10.59
CA THR A 158 34.03 8.63 10.61
C THR A 158 34.52 7.78 9.43
N PHE A 159 33.64 6.96 8.83
CA PHE A 159 33.98 6.17 7.66
C PHE A 159 34.26 7.09 6.46
N TRP A 160 35.37 6.93 5.79
CA TRP A 160 35.88 7.78 4.71
C TRP A 160 35.94 9.29 5.02
N SER A 161 36.05 9.64 6.32
CA SER A 161 36.15 11.04 6.77
C SER A 161 34.94 11.92 6.43
N HIS A 162 33.73 11.36 6.51
CA HIS A 162 32.47 12.07 6.25
C HIS A 162 31.95 12.86 7.48
N THR A 163 32.77 13.04 8.51
CA THR A 163 32.38 13.78 9.71
C THR A 163 32.02 15.23 9.40
N TYR A 164 30.84 15.67 9.82
CA TYR A 164 30.37 17.04 9.69
C TYR A 164 30.76 17.86 10.92
N ASP A 165 31.25 19.10 10.69
CA ASP A 165 31.48 20.08 11.76
C ASP A 165 30.23 20.88 12.10
N SER A 166 29.31 21.00 11.15
CA SER A 166 28.04 21.71 11.32
C SER A 166 26.96 21.19 10.37
N PHE A 167 25.69 21.43 10.72
CA PHE A 167 24.55 21.06 9.88
C PHE A 167 24.56 21.77 8.51
N GLU A 168 25.20 22.93 8.41
CA GLU A 168 25.31 23.72 7.17
C GLU A 168 26.13 23.01 6.09
N GLN A 169 27.00 22.05 6.46
CA GLN A 169 27.77 21.24 5.52
C GLN A 169 26.95 20.09 4.91
N ILE A 170 25.79 19.78 5.48
CA ILE A 170 24.98 18.66 5.02
C ILE A 170 24.21 19.05 3.76
N GLU A 171 24.32 18.23 2.73
CA GLU A 171 23.58 18.34 1.48
C GLU A 171 22.64 17.14 1.31
N PRO A 172 21.47 17.32 0.67
CA PRO A 172 20.61 16.21 0.28
C PRO A 172 21.37 15.18 -0.56
N PRO A 173 21.21 13.87 -0.31
CA PRO A 173 21.86 12.84 -1.14
C PRO A 173 21.35 12.90 -2.58
N GLY A 174 22.25 12.77 -3.55
CA GLY A 174 21.89 12.86 -4.96
C GLY A 174 23.06 12.53 -5.90
N LYS A 175 22.87 12.72 -7.19
CA LYS A 175 23.89 12.34 -8.20
C LYS A 175 25.20 13.13 -8.12
N LEU A 176 25.18 14.29 -7.49
CA LEU A 176 26.34 15.19 -7.36
C LEU A 176 26.86 15.28 -5.92
N THR A 177 26.20 14.62 -4.99
CA THR A 177 26.48 14.66 -3.56
C THR A 177 26.69 13.24 -3.01
N GLU A 178 26.92 13.11 -1.71
CA GLU A 178 27.18 11.83 -1.07
C GLU A 178 25.94 10.92 -1.04
N THR A 179 26.12 9.65 -1.37
CA THR A 179 25.09 8.61 -1.34
C THR A 179 25.54 7.33 -0.61
N GLY A 180 26.79 7.28 -0.13
CA GLY A 180 27.31 6.13 0.61
C GLY A 180 27.08 6.19 2.12
N ILE A 181 26.40 7.25 2.61
CA ILE A 181 26.00 7.38 4.01
C ILE A 181 24.55 6.94 4.12
N HIS A 182 24.31 5.68 4.51
CA HIS A 182 22.96 5.11 4.54
C HIS A 182 22.02 5.86 5.48
N GLY A 183 22.49 6.28 6.66
CA GLY A 183 21.70 7.09 7.58
C GLY A 183 21.24 8.43 6.97
N LEU A 184 22.06 9.06 6.13
CA LEU A 184 21.71 10.29 5.40
C LEU A 184 20.63 10.01 4.33
N ASN A 185 20.77 8.93 3.56
CA ASN A 185 19.79 8.53 2.56
C ASN A 185 18.43 8.23 3.21
N LEU A 186 18.44 7.50 4.30
CA LEU A 186 17.23 7.15 5.06
C LEU A 186 16.54 8.40 5.64
N ASP A 187 17.32 9.33 6.19
CA ASP A 187 16.77 10.59 6.72
C ASP A 187 16.27 11.51 5.60
N TRP A 188 16.85 11.46 4.41
CA TRP A 188 16.29 12.14 3.25
C TRP A 188 14.91 11.59 2.87
N ARG A 189 14.72 10.27 2.83
CA ARG A 189 13.41 9.64 2.57
C ARG A 189 12.37 10.01 3.64
N ARG A 190 12.78 10.00 4.91
CA ARG A 190 11.95 10.48 6.04
C ARG A 190 11.57 11.95 5.88
N PHE A 191 12.53 12.79 5.50
CA PHE A 191 12.28 14.21 5.24
C PHE A 191 11.33 14.43 4.08
N VAL A 192 11.47 13.72 2.96
CA VAL A 192 10.55 13.83 1.82
C VAL A 192 9.12 13.50 2.22
N THR A 193 8.93 12.46 3.01
CA THR A 193 7.62 12.12 3.60
C THR A 193 7.13 13.22 4.55
N HIS A 194 7.97 13.68 5.48
CA HIS A 194 7.66 14.77 6.42
C HIS A 194 7.25 16.07 5.70
N GLN A 195 8.02 16.46 4.69
CA GLN A 195 7.75 17.66 3.89
C GLN A 195 6.46 17.56 3.09
N THR A 196 6.14 16.37 2.60
CA THR A 196 4.85 16.10 1.93
C THR A 196 3.69 16.22 2.92
N MET A 197 3.82 15.66 4.12
CA MET A 197 2.82 15.81 5.20
C MET A 197 2.60 17.28 5.57
N ASP A 198 3.67 18.04 5.72
CA ASP A 198 3.59 19.47 6.03
C ASP A 198 2.91 20.26 4.89
N PHE A 199 3.19 19.90 3.64
CA PHE A 199 2.49 20.49 2.50
C PHE A 199 1.00 20.11 2.48
N ILE A 200 0.62 18.86 2.79
CA ILE A 200 -0.77 18.44 2.92
C ILE A 200 -1.47 19.23 4.04
N ARG A 201 -0.82 19.45 5.18
CA ARG A 201 -1.37 20.32 6.26
C ARG A 201 -1.60 21.75 5.78
N ASN A 202 -0.65 22.31 5.01
CA ASN A 202 -0.80 23.63 4.39
C ASN A 202 -2.01 23.70 3.45
N GLU A 203 -2.31 22.64 2.71
CA GLU A 203 -3.44 22.56 1.79
C GLU A 203 -4.76 22.37 2.51
N THR A 204 -4.78 21.54 3.55
CA THR A 204 -5.99 21.18 4.29
C THR A 204 -6.41 22.24 5.30
N GLN A 205 -5.49 23.03 5.83
CA GLN A 205 -5.79 24.05 6.83
C GLN A 205 -6.95 24.97 6.43
N PRO A 206 -6.96 25.65 5.26
CA PRO A 206 -8.07 26.51 4.89
C PRO A 206 -9.39 25.76 4.66
N LEU A 207 -9.34 24.48 4.25
CA LEU A 207 -10.52 23.64 4.11
C LEU A 207 -11.14 23.35 5.48
N ARG A 208 -10.32 22.98 6.47
CA ARG A 208 -10.75 22.70 7.85
C ARG A 208 -11.22 23.95 8.59
N GLU A 209 -10.62 25.10 8.33
CA GLU A 209 -11.06 26.39 8.93
C GLU A 209 -12.44 26.82 8.45
N VAL A 210 -12.76 26.63 7.17
CA VAL A 210 -14.00 27.09 6.55
C VAL A 210 -15.12 26.04 6.62
N ALA A 211 -14.78 24.76 6.43
CA ALA A 211 -15.72 23.65 6.39
C ALA A 211 -15.25 22.46 7.25
N PRO A 212 -15.15 22.64 8.59
CA PRO A 212 -14.59 21.63 9.50
C PRO A 212 -15.36 20.32 9.57
N HIS A 213 -16.60 20.31 9.10
CA HIS A 213 -17.46 19.12 9.05
C HIS A 213 -17.18 18.20 7.86
N LEU A 214 -16.43 18.66 6.87
CA LEU A 214 -16.07 17.86 5.70
C LEU A 214 -14.72 17.18 5.91
N PRO A 215 -14.68 15.84 5.90
CA PRO A 215 -13.41 15.11 6.01
C PRO A 215 -12.54 15.30 4.77
N VAL A 216 -11.24 15.11 4.95
CA VAL A 216 -10.23 15.23 3.89
C VAL A 216 -9.53 13.90 3.64
N THR A 217 -9.22 13.62 2.39
CA THR A 217 -8.40 12.49 1.96
C THR A 217 -7.46 12.90 0.83
N ILE A 218 -6.47 12.05 0.58
CA ILE A 218 -5.60 12.08 -0.58
C ILE A 218 -5.70 10.73 -1.28
N ASN A 219 -5.47 10.66 -2.60
CA ASN A 219 -5.32 9.37 -3.27
C ASN A 219 -3.85 8.92 -3.23
N MET A 220 -3.64 7.71 -2.74
CA MET A 220 -2.34 7.05 -2.65
C MET A 220 -2.17 6.08 -3.82
N MET A 221 -0.94 5.75 -4.19
CA MET A 221 -0.65 4.97 -5.39
C MET A 221 -0.26 3.52 -5.07
N TYR A 222 -0.35 2.65 -6.08
CA TYR A 222 0.09 1.26 -6.03
C TYR A 222 1.63 1.17 -6.05
N GLU A 223 2.21 0.32 -5.19
CA GLU A 223 3.67 0.06 -5.12
C GLU A 223 4.53 1.34 -5.09
N PHE A 224 4.08 2.36 -4.36
CA PHE A 224 4.77 3.63 -4.36
C PHE A 224 5.92 3.64 -3.34
N TYR A 225 7.13 3.77 -3.85
CA TYR A 225 8.38 3.67 -3.09
C TYR A 225 8.74 4.96 -2.32
N ASP A 226 8.44 6.14 -2.89
CA ASP A 226 9.04 7.41 -2.45
C ASP A 226 8.49 7.97 -1.15
N LEU A 227 7.32 7.52 -0.68
CA LEU A 227 6.64 8.06 0.50
C LEU A 227 6.13 6.96 1.42
N ASP A 228 6.34 7.12 2.71
CA ASP A 228 5.68 6.30 3.71
C ASP A 228 4.20 6.70 3.86
N TYR A 229 3.32 5.91 3.29
CA TYR A 229 1.88 6.16 3.33
C TYR A 229 1.25 5.96 4.72
N ARG A 230 1.91 5.23 5.64
CA ARG A 230 1.45 5.18 7.04
C ARG A 230 1.56 6.55 7.68
N LYS A 231 2.66 7.26 7.41
CA LYS A 231 2.86 8.64 7.87
C LYS A 231 1.87 9.60 7.22
N LEU A 232 1.65 9.49 5.91
CA LEU A 232 0.67 10.33 5.24
C LEU A 232 -0.76 10.11 5.76
N ALA A 233 -1.09 8.88 6.17
CA ALA A 233 -2.39 8.57 6.77
C ALA A 233 -2.66 9.35 8.08
N GLU A 234 -1.63 9.79 8.80
CA GLU A 234 -1.77 10.59 10.03
C GLU A 234 -2.43 11.97 9.77
N VAL A 235 -2.30 12.53 8.57
CA VAL A 235 -2.77 13.89 8.23
C VAL A 235 -4.08 13.93 7.45
N ILE A 236 -4.70 12.78 7.20
CA ILE A 236 -5.99 12.61 6.52
C ILE A 236 -7.01 11.91 7.41
N ASP A 237 -8.29 12.03 7.10
CA ASP A 237 -9.37 11.51 7.94
C ASP A 237 -9.74 10.05 7.60
N PHE A 238 -9.61 9.66 6.34
CA PHE A 238 -9.80 8.30 5.85
C PHE A 238 -8.84 8.00 4.69
N ALA A 239 -8.47 6.73 4.54
CA ALA A 239 -7.59 6.30 3.46
C ALA A 239 -8.33 6.22 2.14
N SER A 240 -7.65 6.57 1.06
CA SER A 240 -8.10 6.28 -0.30
C SER A 240 -6.90 6.05 -1.23
N TRP A 241 -7.08 5.23 -2.27
CA TRP A 241 -6.00 4.88 -3.14
C TRP A 241 -6.44 4.53 -4.56
N ASP A 242 -5.49 4.47 -5.49
CA ASP A 242 -5.68 4.27 -6.91
C ASP A 242 -5.13 2.90 -7.32
N SER A 243 -6.00 2.05 -7.87
CA SER A 243 -5.67 0.65 -8.21
C SER A 243 -5.80 0.41 -9.71
N TYR A 244 -4.66 0.09 -10.33
CA TYR A 244 -4.56 -0.18 -11.77
C TYR A 244 -3.77 -1.47 -12.07
N PRO A 245 -4.22 -2.65 -11.62
CA PRO A 245 -3.54 -3.91 -11.85
C PRO A 245 -3.44 -4.26 -13.34
N GLU A 246 -2.37 -4.96 -13.71
CA GLU A 246 -2.17 -5.43 -15.09
C GLU A 246 -2.89 -6.76 -15.34
N TRP A 247 -4.22 -6.75 -15.25
CA TRP A 247 -5.02 -7.94 -15.46
C TRP A 247 -4.68 -8.63 -16.78
N HIS A 248 -4.66 -9.98 -16.74
CA HIS A 248 -4.35 -10.86 -17.87
C HIS A 248 -2.89 -10.81 -18.34
N TYR A 249 -1.98 -10.29 -17.50
CA TYR A 249 -0.54 -10.45 -17.68
C TYR A 249 -0.04 -11.62 -16.82
N GLY A 250 -0.04 -12.82 -17.39
CA GLY A 250 0.24 -14.06 -16.67
C GLY A 250 -0.98 -14.62 -15.94
N ASP A 251 -0.79 -15.12 -14.73
CA ASP A 251 -1.85 -15.69 -13.88
C ASP A 251 -2.61 -14.60 -13.14
N ASP A 252 -3.89 -14.46 -13.44
CA ASP A 252 -4.77 -13.46 -12.82
C ASP A 252 -4.91 -13.67 -11.30
N SER A 253 -4.71 -14.88 -10.77
CA SER A 253 -4.72 -15.12 -9.32
C SER A 253 -3.52 -14.47 -8.61
N VAL A 254 -2.36 -14.41 -9.26
CA VAL A 254 -1.18 -13.71 -8.73
C VAL A 254 -1.42 -12.21 -8.70
N ILE A 255 -2.02 -11.67 -9.77
CA ILE A 255 -2.35 -10.25 -9.86
C ILE A 255 -3.41 -9.89 -8.81
N ALA A 256 -4.43 -10.72 -8.66
CA ALA A 256 -5.46 -10.56 -7.64
C ALA A 256 -4.88 -10.54 -6.22
N GLN A 257 -4.00 -11.49 -5.90
CA GLN A 257 -3.37 -11.57 -4.59
C GLN A 257 -2.49 -10.36 -4.28
N ARG A 258 -1.68 -9.89 -5.25
CA ARG A 258 -0.88 -8.66 -5.09
C ARG A 258 -1.77 -7.43 -4.90
N THR A 259 -2.86 -7.33 -5.65
CA THR A 259 -3.85 -6.25 -5.50
C THR A 259 -4.52 -6.32 -4.12
N ALA A 260 -4.87 -7.52 -3.66
CA ALA A 260 -5.43 -7.77 -2.34
C ALA A 260 -4.50 -7.31 -1.21
N PHE A 261 -3.19 -7.58 -1.32
CA PHE A 261 -2.19 -7.09 -0.36
C PHE A 261 -2.27 -5.56 -0.18
N TRP A 262 -2.40 -4.80 -1.27
CA TRP A 262 -2.51 -3.34 -1.20
C TRP A 262 -3.87 -2.89 -0.68
N HIS A 263 -4.97 -3.56 -1.03
CA HIS A 263 -6.27 -3.30 -0.41
C HIS A 263 -6.20 -3.49 1.11
N ASP A 264 -5.60 -4.59 1.57
CA ASP A 264 -5.44 -4.92 2.98
C ASP A 264 -4.52 -3.91 3.70
N LEU A 265 -3.45 -3.44 3.03
CA LEU A 265 -2.61 -2.36 3.53
C LEU A 265 -3.42 -1.08 3.76
N TYR A 266 -4.16 -0.62 2.74
CA TYR A 266 -4.91 0.64 2.83
C TYR A 266 -6.04 0.58 3.85
N ARG A 267 -6.68 -0.58 4.00
CA ARG A 267 -7.61 -0.84 5.10
C ARG A 267 -6.91 -0.71 6.46
N SER A 268 -5.73 -1.28 6.59
CA SER A 268 -4.97 -1.33 7.86
C SER A 268 -4.45 0.05 8.28
N LEU A 269 -4.22 0.99 7.35
CA LEU A 269 -3.67 2.31 7.68
C LEU A 269 -4.48 3.08 8.73
N LYS A 270 -5.80 2.95 8.69
CA LYS A 270 -6.73 3.65 9.60
C LYS A 270 -7.58 2.68 10.43
N GLY A 271 -7.48 1.37 10.21
CA GLY A 271 -8.37 0.37 10.84
C GLY A 271 -9.85 0.61 10.52
N LYS A 272 -10.14 1.16 9.35
CA LYS A 272 -11.47 1.56 8.88
C LYS A 272 -11.60 1.25 7.39
N PRO A 273 -12.83 1.20 6.85
CA PRO A 273 -13.02 1.15 5.43
C PRO A 273 -12.27 2.27 4.69
N PHE A 274 -11.73 1.94 3.53
CA PHE A 274 -11.07 2.88 2.64
C PHE A 274 -11.96 3.19 1.42
N LEU A 275 -11.55 4.13 0.58
CA LEU A 275 -12.19 4.35 -0.72
C LEU A 275 -11.24 3.95 -1.86
N LEU A 276 -11.72 3.11 -2.78
CA LEU A 276 -11.07 2.94 -4.07
C LEU A 276 -11.30 4.21 -4.90
N MET A 277 -10.33 5.12 -4.84
CA MET A 277 -10.48 6.48 -5.37
C MET A 277 -10.31 6.53 -6.88
N GLU A 278 -9.45 5.68 -7.42
CA GLU A 278 -9.30 5.50 -8.86
C GLU A 278 -9.14 4.03 -9.23
N SER A 279 -9.83 3.66 -10.30
CA SER A 279 -9.62 2.42 -11.04
C SER A 279 -10.02 2.63 -12.50
N THR A 280 -9.65 1.72 -13.39
CA THR A 280 -10.16 1.79 -14.76
C THR A 280 -11.35 0.87 -14.97
N PRO A 281 -12.39 1.31 -15.67
CA PRO A 281 -13.49 0.40 -16.04
C PRO A 281 -13.08 -0.58 -17.15
N SER A 282 -11.92 -0.38 -17.81
CA SER A 282 -11.45 -1.23 -18.91
C SER A 282 -9.94 -1.34 -18.93
N LEU A 283 -9.22 -0.35 -19.46
CA LEU A 283 -7.77 -0.36 -19.66
C LEU A 283 -7.15 0.98 -19.24
N VAL A 284 -5.87 0.96 -18.96
CA VAL A 284 -5.04 2.16 -18.84
C VAL A 284 -4.38 2.47 -20.20
N ASN A 285 -3.56 3.55 -20.30
CA ASN A 285 -2.90 3.90 -21.56
C ASN A 285 -1.40 4.25 -21.39
N TRP A 286 -0.85 3.98 -20.21
CA TRP A 286 0.56 4.32 -19.88
C TRP A 286 1.46 3.10 -19.66
N LYS A 287 0.92 1.89 -19.75
CA LYS A 287 1.70 0.65 -19.66
C LYS A 287 2.32 0.31 -21.03
N PRO A 288 3.38 -0.49 -21.09
CA PRO A 288 3.92 -0.97 -22.36
C PRO A 288 2.87 -1.67 -23.23
N TYR A 289 1.96 -2.42 -22.61
CA TYR A 289 0.82 -3.08 -23.24
C TYR A 289 -0.45 -2.75 -22.46
N ASN A 290 -1.41 -2.10 -23.10
CA ASN A 290 -2.64 -1.63 -22.47
C ASN A 290 -3.80 -2.60 -22.77
N LYS A 291 -3.85 -3.69 -22.04
CA LYS A 291 -4.83 -4.75 -22.24
C LYS A 291 -6.16 -4.40 -21.55
N PRO A 292 -7.30 -4.50 -22.23
CA PRO A 292 -8.60 -4.30 -21.60
C PRO A 292 -8.96 -5.47 -20.68
N LYS A 293 -9.64 -5.19 -19.59
CA LYS A 293 -10.24 -6.22 -18.74
C LYS A 293 -11.22 -7.07 -19.57
N ARG A 294 -11.13 -8.38 -19.43
CA ARG A 294 -12.08 -9.33 -20.05
C ARG A 294 -13.46 -9.19 -19.41
N PRO A 295 -14.53 -9.62 -20.10
CA PRO A 295 -15.87 -9.68 -19.50
C PRO A 295 -15.87 -10.48 -18.21
N GLY A 296 -16.50 -9.94 -17.17
CA GLY A 296 -16.49 -10.47 -15.80
C GLY A 296 -15.41 -9.87 -14.93
N MET A 297 -14.15 -9.80 -15.39
CA MET A 297 -13.04 -9.22 -14.64
C MET A 297 -13.24 -7.73 -14.31
N ASP A 298 -13.95 -6.99 -15.15
CA ASP A 298 -14.29 -5.58 -14.93
C ASP A 298 -15.22 -5.40 -13.71
N VAL A 299 -16.15 -6.32 -13.49
CA VAL A 299 -17.00 -6.37 -12.29
C VAL A 299 -16.23 -6.97 -11.11
N LEU A 300 -15.63 -8.15 -11.28
CA LEU A 300 -14.90 -8.86 -10.23
C LEU A 300 -13.82 -8.00 -9.55
N SER A 301 -13.01 -7.29 -10.34
CA SER A 301 -11.98 -6.39 -9.77
C SER A 301 -12.55 -5.22 -8.94
N SER A 302 -13.79 -4.86 -9.16
CA SER A 302 -14.51 -3.86 -8.36
C SER A 302 -15.04 -4.47 -7.06
N ILE A 303 -15.55 -5.71 -7.13
CA ILE A 303 -16.03 -6.45 -5.97
C ILE A 303 -14.86 -6.83 -5.05
N GLN A 304 -13.69 -7.17 -5.59
CA GLN A 304 -12.48 -7.40 -4.81
C GLN A 304 -12.17 -6.23 -3.87
N ALA A 305 -12.24 -5.00 -4.36
CA ALA A 305 -12.00 -3.84 -3.49
C ALA A 305 -12.99 -3.79 -2.33
N VAL A 306 -14.26 -4.10 -2.58
CA VAL A 306 -15.30 -4.14 -1.53
C VAL A 306 -15.05 -5.28 -0.55
N ALA A 307 -14.70 -6.47 -1.04
CA ALA A 307 -14.37 -7.64 -0.22
C ALA A 307 -13.23 -7.34 0.76
N HIS A 308 -12.23 -6.58 0.32
CA HIS A 308 -11.07 -6.17 1.12
C HIS A 308 -11.26 -4.87 1.92
N GLY A 309 -12.49 -4.32 1.98
CA GLY A 309 -12.83 -3.21 2.89
C GLY A 309 -13.05 -1.86 2.23
N SER A 310 -13.16 -1.76 0.92
CA SER A 310 -13.55 -0.49 0.27
C SER A 310 -15.05 -0.23 0.40
N ASP A 311 -15.41 1.01 0.74
CA ASP A 311 -16.79 1.48 0.73
C ASP A 311 -17.15 2.21 -0.57
N SER A 312 -16.28 2.17 -1.57
CA SER A 312 -16.57 2.76 -2.88
C SER A 312 -15.82 2.07 -4.01
N VAL A 313 -16.39 2.17 -5.20
CA VAL A 313 -15.70 1.88 -6.47
C VAL A 313 -15.80 3.11 -7.34
N GLN A 314 -14.66 3.76 -7.61
CA GLN A 314 -14.61 4.96 -8.42
C GLN A 314 -13.73 4.73 -9.64
N TYR A 315 -14.19 5.23 -10.79
CA TYR A 315 -13.51 5.02 -12.06
C TYR A 315 -12.90 6.31 -12.59
N PHE A 316 -11.64 6.27 -12.97
CA PHE A 316 -11.05 7.19 -13.90
C PHE A 316 -11.16 6.59 -15.30
N GLN A 317 -12.01 7.14 -16.22
CA GLN A 317 -12.77 8.38 -16.08
C GLN A 317 -14.23 8.20 -16.54
N TRP A 318 -15.07 9.21 -16.31
CA TRP A 318 -16.45 9.15 -16.77
C TRP A 318 -16.55 9.10 -18.30
N ARG A 319 -15.86 10.01 -19.00
CA ARG A 319 -15.85 10.08 -20.46
C ARG A 319 -14.42 10.22 -20.98
N LYS A 320 -14.08 9.49 -22.04
CA LYS A 320 -12.79 9.58 -22.69
C LYS A 320 -12.46 10.98 -23.12
N SER A 321 -11.26 11.45 -22.76
CA SER A 321 -10.73 12.75 -23.19
C SER A 321 -10.58 12.81 -24.70
N ARG A 322 -10.89 13.96 -25.27
CA ARG A 322 -10.75 14.18 -26.72
C ARG A 322 -9.28 14.25 -27.17
N GLY A 323 -8.41 14.66 -26.28
CA GLY A 323 -6.99 14.91 -26.56
C GLY A 323 -6.10 14.67 -25.36
N SER A 324 -4.81 15.06 -25.47
CA SER A 324 -3.76 14.86 -24.46
C SER A 324 -3.35 13.40 -24.30
N SER A 325 -2.42 13.14 -23.34
CA SER A 325 -1.82 11.83 -23.12
C SER A 325 -2.84 10.75 -22.77
N GLU A 326 -3.90 11.10 -22.06
CA GLU A 326 -4.92 10.15 -21.53
C GLU A 326 -6.15 9.98 -22.46
N LYS A 327 -6.09 10.44 -23.70
CA LYS A 327 -7.23 10.31 -24.64
C LYS A 327 -7.69 8.88 -24.91
N PHE A 328 -6.84 7.89 -24.70
CA PHE A 328 -7.15 6.47 -24.87
C PHE A 328 -7.33 5.72 -23.54
N HIS A 329 -7.20 6.41 -22.40
CA HIS A 329 -7.50 5.80 -21.11
C HIS A 329 -8.94 5.27 -21.09
N GLY A 330 -9.17 4.17 -20.36
CA GLY A 330 -10.51 3.62 -20.16
C GLY A 330 -11.46 4.64 -19.56
N ALA A 331 -12.70 4.61 -19.99
CA ALA A 331 -13.75 5.47 -19.47
C ALA A 331 -15.09 4.74 -19.51
N VAL A 332 -16.03 5.18 -18.67
CA VAL A 332 -17.39 4.64 -18.66
C VAL A 332 -18.08 4.95 -19.99
N VAL A 333 -17.96 6.19 -20.47
CA VAL A 333 -18.47 6.61 -21.79
C VAL A 333 -17.29 6.75 -22.76
N GLY A 334 -17.36 6.04 -23.88
CA GLY A 334 -16.36 6.08 -24.96
C GLY A 334 -16.40 7.37 -25.78
N HIS A 335 -15.53 7.47 -26.79
CA HIS A 335 -15.54 8.59 -27.75
C HIS A 335 -16.82 8.67 -28.57
N ASP A 336 -17.54 7.54 -28.74
CA ASP A 336 -18.86 7.48 -29.38
C ASP A 336 -19.93 8.24 -28.61
N GLY A 337 -19.73 8.50 -27.31
CA GLY A 337 -20.64 9.25 -26.46
C GLY A 337 -21.92 8.50 -26.11
N THR A 338 -21.95 7.16 -26.30
CA THR A 338 -23.15 6.33 -26.10
C THR A 338 -23.04 5.41 -24.90
N GLU A 339 -24.17 4.89 -24.44
CA GLU A 339 -24.33 3.88 -23.39
C GLU A 339 -24.31 2.43 -23.91
N HIS A 340 -24.13 2.25 -25.22
CA HIS A 340 -24.28 0.93 -25.86
C HIS A 340 -23.01 0.07 -25.84
N THR A 341 -21.95 0.54 -25.19
CA THR A 341 -20.69 -0.18 -25.07
C THR A 341 -20.75 -1.29 -24.00
N ARG A 342 -19.90 -2.31 -24.15
CA ARG A 342 -19.72 -3.35 -23.13
C ARG A 342 -19.32 -2.72 -21.79
N VAL A 343 -18.35 -1.80 -21.82
CA VAL A 343 -17.81 -1.13 -20.61
C VAL A 343 -18.90 -0.40 -19.86
N PHE A 344 -19.77 0.38 -20.55
CA PHE A 344 -20.88 1.07 -19.90
C PHE A 344 -21.81 0.09 -19.18
N ARG A 345 -22.19 -1.01 -19.86
CA ARG A 345 -23.05 -2.04 -19.26
C ARG A 345 -22.42 -2.72 -18.05
N SER A 346 -21.11 -3.04 -18.10
CA SER A 346 -20.40 -3.62 -16.96
C SER A 346 -20.37 -2.67 -15.75
N VAL A 347 -20.13 -1.37 -15.96
CA VAL A 347 -20.19 -0.36 -14.89
C VAL A 347 -21.61 -0.22 -14.34
N GLN A 348 -22.63 -0.28 -15.20
CA GLN A 348 -24.03 -0.31 -14.76
C GLN A 348 -24.33 -1.54 -13.90
N THR A 349 -23.85 -2.71 -14.30
CA THR A 349 -23.96 -3.96 -13.51
C THR A 349 -23.29 -3.81 -12.16
N THR A 350 -22.05 -3.30 -12.11
CA THR A 350 -21.36 -3.01 -10.84
C THR A 350 -22.20 -2.08 -9.96
N GLY A 351 -22.76 -1.02 -10.52
CA GLY A 351 -23.63 -0.09 -9.77
C GLY A 351 -24.88 -0.76 -9.19
N MET A 352 -25.52 -1.64 -9.94
CA MET A 352 -26.70 -2.39 -9.44
C MET A 352 -26.31 -3.36 -8.31
N ILE A 353 -25.16 -4.03 -8.42
CA ILE A 353 -24.67 -4.91 -7.37
C ILE A 353 -24.37 -4.12 -6.10
N LEU A 354 -23.65 -3.00 -6.22
CA LEU A 354 -23.33 -2.14 -5.06
C LEU A 354 -24.59 -1.59 -4.38
N GLU A 355 -25.66 -1.36 -5.14
CA GLU A 355 -26.95 -0.96 -4.59
C GLU A 355 -27.64 -2.11 -3.81
N GLN A 356 -27.50 -3.35 -4.27
CA GLN A 356 -28.05 -4.53 -3.57
C GLN A 356 -27.32 -4.85 -2.27
N ILE A 357 -26.04 -4.52 -2.19
CA ILE A 357 -25.17 -4.81 -1.03
C ILE A 357 -24.85 -3.57 -0.20
N ASP A 358 -25.66 -2.52 -0.26
CA ASP A 358 -25.40 -1.24 0.42
C ASP A 358 -25.28 -1.38 1.94
N GLU A 359 -25.91 -2.40 2.55
CA GLU A 359 -25.78 -2.75 3.96
C GLU A 359 -24.35 -3.12 4.39
N ILE A 360 -23.46 -3.46 3.46
CA ILE A 360 -22.05 -3.77 3.74
C ILE A 360 -21.23 -2.50 3.99
N ALA A 361 -21.67 -1.35 3.53
CA ALA A 361 -20.95 -0.09 3.73
C ALA A 361 -20.76 0.21 5.22
N GLY A 362 -19.55 0.61 5.61
CA GLY A 362 -19.15 0.85 7.00
C GLY A 362 -18.79 -0.39 7.82
N THR A 363 -18.98 -1.59 7.28
CA THR A 363 -18.54 -2.83 7.94
C THR A 363 -17.01 -2.96 7.93
N VAL A 364 -16.45 -3.77 8.82
CA VAL A 364 -15.00 -3.94 8.99
C VAL A 364 -14.58 -5.38 8.80
N THR A 365 -13.29 -5.62 8.53
CA THR A 365 -12.68 -6.95 8.53
C THR A 365 -12.08 -7.24 9.90
N ASP A 366 -12.39 -8.40 10.49
CA ASP A 366 -11.82 -8.86 11.76
C ASP A 366 -10.64 -9.81 11.51
N ALA A 367 -9.59 -9.31 10.87
CA ALA A 367 -8.39 -10.10 10.60
C ALA A 367 -7.67 -10.50 11.90
N ARG A 368 -7.28 -11.78 12.00
CA ARG A 368 -6.53 -12.36 13.11
C ARG A 368 -5.15 -12.86 12.70
N ALA A 369 -4.77 -12.66 11.44
CA ALA A 369 -3.44 -12.82 10.91
C ALA A 369 -2.92 -11.48 10.41
N ALA A 370 -1.60 -11.29 10.44
CA ALA A 370 -0.99 -10.09 9.88
C ALA A 370 0.37 -10.39 9.24
N VAL A 371 0.71 -9.61 8.22
CA VAL A 371 2.05 -9.55 7.63
C VAL A 371 2.61 -8.15 7.87
N VAL A 372 3.82 -8.09 8.37
CA VAL A 372 4.55 -6.83 8.57
C VAL A 372 5.09 -6.33 7.24
N PHE A 373 4.79 -5.08 6.91
CA PHE A 373 5.41 -4.34 5.81
C PHE A 373 5.79 -2.94 6.30
N ASP A 374 7.01 -2.51 5.98
CA ASP A 374 7.53 -1.22 6.42
C ASP A 374 8.34 -0.54 5.32
N TRP A 375 8.05 0.75 5.04
CA TRP A 375 8.77 1.53 4.02
C TRP A 375 10.21 1.81 4.42
N GLU A 376 10.46 2.12 5.70
CA GLU A 376 11.82 2.40 6.16
C GLU A 376 12.70 1.16 6.06
N ASN A 377 12.14 -0.02 6.38
CA ASN A 377 12.80 -1.30 6.18
C ASN A 377 13.11 -1.57 4.69
N MET A 378 12.18 -1.25 3.80
CA MET A 378 12.39 -1.37 2.35
C MET A 378 13.52 -0.45 1.86
N TRP A 379 13.53 0.81 2.32
CA TRP A 379 14.58 1.77 1.96
C TRP A 379 15.96 1.35 2.49
N ALA A 380 16.05 0.89 3.74
CA ALA A 380 17.30 0.40 4.31
C ALA A 380 17.84 -0.83 3.58
N LEU A 381 16.96 -1.78 3.23
CA LEU A 381 17.35 -2.95 2.41
C LEU A 381 17.86 -2.54 1.03
N ASP A 382 17.26 -1.54 0.38
CA ASP A 382 17.70 -1.08 -0.93
C ASP A 382 19.06 -0.38 -0.88
N ASP A 383 19.34 0.39 0.17
CA ASP A 383 20.64 1.04 0.39
C ASP A 383 21.73 0.05 0.82
N CYS A 384 21.37 -1.06 1.46
CA CYS A 384 22.32 -2.05 1.95
C CYS A 384 23.20 -2.61 0.82
N GLN A 385 24.51 -2.41 0.95
CA GLN A 385 25.52 -3.02 0.08
C GLN A 385 25.96 -4.35 0.69
N GLY A 386 25.15 -5.36 0.50
CA GLY A 386 25.38 -6.69 1.03
C GLY A 386 24.31 -7.66 0.56
N TYR A 387 24.52 -8.93 0.74
CA TYR A 387 23.69 -10.00 0.23
C TYR A 387 23.57 -9.91 -1.29
N SER A 388 22.49 -9.37 -1.84
CA SER A 388 22.34 -9.04 -3.25
C SER A 388 22.35 -7.51 -3.45
N ASN A 389 23.14 -7.02 -4.40
CA ASN A 389 23.18 -5.60 -4.78
C ASN A 389 22.27 -5.25 -5.98
N VAL A 390 21.44 -6.20 -6.41
CA VAL A 390 20.50 -6.00 -7.52
C VAL A 390 19.11 -5.75 -6.97
N ASP A 391 18.51 -6.77 -6.41
CA ASP A 391 17.14 -6.74 -5.87
C ASP A 391 17.07 -7.73 -4.71
N LYS A 392 16.70 -7.25 -3.53
CA LYS A 392 16.61 -8.08 -2.32
C LYS A 392 15.24 -8.75 -2.16
N LYS A 393 14.29 -8.39 -3.01
CA LYS A 393 12.96 -9.02 -3.10
C LYS A 393 12.13 -8.94 -1.81
N TYR A 394 12.23 -7.80 -1.10
CA TYR A 394 11.47 -7.60 0.14
C TYR A 394 9.97 -7.63 -0.08
N LEU A 395 9.48 -6.84 -1.06
CA LEU A 395 8.05 -6.76 -1.34
C LEU A 395 7.48 -8.10 -1.86
N GLU A 396 8.23 -8.80 -2.74
CA GLU A 396 7.87 -10.14 -3.20
C GLU A 396 7.80 -11.16 -2.05
N THR A 397 8.67 -11.01 -1.06
CA THR A 397 8.64 -11.87 0.14
C THR A 397 7.39 -11.57 0.97
N CYS A 398 7.04 -10.31 1.16
CA CYS A 398 5.78 -9.93 1.82
C CYS A 398 4.56 -10.50 1.07
N TYR A 399 4.52 -10.38 -0.26
CA TYR A 399 3.47 -10.97 -1.09
C TYR A 399 3.38 -12.49 -0.93
N ALA A 400 4.53 -13.19 -0.88
CA ALA A 400 4.56 -14.63 -0.76
C ALA A 400 3.94 -15.13 0.56
N TYR A 401 4.20 -14.44 1.67
CA TYR A 401 3.60 -14.78 2.97
C TYR A 401 2.12 -14.40 3.07
N HIS A 402 1.72 -13.25 2.55
CA HIS A 402 0.31 -12.86 2.46
C HIS A 402 -0.50 -13.86 1.62
N ARG A 403 0.09 -14.37 0.53
CA ARG A 403 -0.54 -15.34 -0.36
C ARG A 403 -0.99 -16.60 0.37
N VAL A 404 -0.24 -17.07 1.37
CA VAL A 404 -0.60 -18.27 2.14
C VAL A 404 -1.94 -18.11 2.86
N PHE A 405 -2.23 -16.93 3.40
CA PHE A 405 -3.53 -16.61 4.02
C PHE A 405 -4.62 -16.41 2.97
N TRP A 406 -4.31 -15.66 1.92
CA TRP A 406 -5.23 -15.37 0.82
C TRP A 406 -5.76 -16.65 0.14
N GLU A 407 -4.88 -17.61 -0.18
CA GLU A 407 -5.26 -18.90 -0.78
C GLU A 407 -6.08 -19.80 0.15
N ARG A 408 -6.08 -19.50 1.45
CA ARG A 408 -6.87 -20.24 2.44
C ARG A 408 -8.16 -19.54 2.85
N GLY A 409 -8.46 -18.39 2.24
CA GLY A 409 -9.59 -17.59 2.64
C GLY A 409 -9.49 -17.14 4.11
N ILE A 410 -8.32 -16.70 4.52
CA ILE A 410 -8.06 -16.17 5.87
C ILE A 410 -7.78 -14.68 5.71
N ASP A 411 -8.60 -13.85 6.34
CA ASP A 411 -8.40 -12.40 6.34
C ASP A 411 -7.08 -12.04 7.02
N CYS A 412 -6.31 -11.17 6.37
CA CYS A 412 -4.98 -10.75 6.80
C CYS A 412 -4.84 -9.23 6.73
N ASP A 413 -4.26 -8.62 7.76
CA ASP A 413 -3.89 -7.20 7.76
C ASP A 413 -2.42 -7.03 7.35
N ILE A 414 -2.10 -5.90 6.73
CA ILE A 414 -0.72 -5.50 6.44
C ILE A 414 -0.34 -4.35 7.37
N ILE A 415 0.55 -4.63 8.32
CA ILE A 415 0.77 -3.77 9.47
C ILE A 415 2.20 -3.25 9.60
N SER A 416 2.37 -2.17 10.37
CA SER A 416 3.68 -1.71 10.83
C SER A 416 4.24 -2.65 11.90
N PRO A 417 5.57 -2.80 12.02
CA PRO A 417 6.18 -3.54 13.13
C PRO A 417 5.89 -2.89 14.50
N LYS A 418 5.44 -1.64 14.52
CA LYS A 418 5.06 -0.88 15.73
C LYS A 418 3.55 -0.87 15.99
N ALA A 419 2.76 -1.59 15.20
CA ALA A 419 1.31 -1.67 15.41
C ALA A 419 0.98 -2.43 16.72
N ASP A 420 -0.24 -2.25 17.22
CA ASP A 420 -0.77 -3.12 18.27
C ASP A 420 -1.00 -4.53 17.72
N LEU A 421 -0.22 -5.49 18.22
CA LEU A 421 -0.23 -6.88 17.77
C LEU A 421 -1.22 -7.76 18.56
N SER A 422 -1.82 -7.25 19.63
CA SER A 422 -2.58 -8.03 20.62
C SER A 422 -3.77 -8.81 20.06
N ARG A 423 -4.36 -8.35 18.95
CA ARG A 423 -5.51 -9.00 18.29
C ARG A 423 -5.12 -10.18 17.39
N TYR A 424 -3.88 -10.26 16.95
CA TYR A 424 -3.45 -11.26 15.97
C TYR A 424 -3.02 -12.56 16.66
N LYS A 425 -3.37 -13.69 16.07
CA LYS A 425 -2.90 -15.01 16.47
C LYS A 425 -1.55 -15.35 15.83
N ILE A 426 -1.36 -14.93 14.58
CA ILE A 426 -0.12 -15.10 13.81
C ILE A 426 0.28 -13.76 13.23
N VAL A 427 1.53 -13.38 13.47
CA VAL A 427 2.20 -12.23 12.84
C VAL A 427 3.41 -12.73 12.09
N VAL A 428 3.48 -12.46 10.79
CA VAL A 428 4.64 -12.77 9.95
C VAL A 428 5.45 -11.50 9.74
N ALA A 429 6.76 -11.55 10.01
CA ALA A 429 7.71 -10.47 9.84
C ALA A 429 8.75 -10.84 8.76
N PRO A 430 8.44 -10.72 7.46
CA PRO A 430 9.34 -11.09 6.38
C PRO A 430 10.50 -10.11 6.31
N MET A 431 11.75 -10.59 6.27
CA MET A 431 12.95 -9.78 6.06
C MET A 431 12.92 -8.44 6.83
N LEU A 432 12.51 -8.47 8.11
CA LEU A 432 12.47 -7.26 8.94
C LEU A 432 13.90 -6.89 9.36
N TYR A 433 14.68 -6.44 8.39
CA TYR A 433 16.09 -6.11 8.46
C TYR A 433 16.38 -4.99 9.46
N MET A 434 15.58 -3.93 9.40
CA MET A 434 15.71 -2.78 10.30
C MET A 434 14.74 -2.89 11.48
N THR A 435 15.28 -2.83 12.68
CA THR A 435 14.51 -2.86 13.93
C THR A 435 15.09 -1.85 14.91
N ASP A 436 14.24 -0.98 15.43
CA ASP A 436 14.59 -0.18 16.60
C ASP A 436 14.18 -0.89 17.90
N GLN A 437 14.54 -0.28 19.04
CA GLN A 437 14.25 -0.86 20.36
C GLN A 437 12.74 -1.03 20.61
N ASP A 438 11.91 -0.13 20.07
CA ASP A 438 10.46 -0.19 20.23
C ASP A 438 9.89 -1.40 19.46
N THR A 439 10.37 -1.63 18.23
CA THR A 439 10.02 -2.80 17.43
C THR A 439 10.43 -4.10 18.12
N VAL A 440 11.68 -4.18 18.62
CA VAL A 440 12.17 -5.36 19.37
C VAL A 440 11.28 -5.63 20.58
N SER A 441 10.97 -4.60 21.35
CA SER A 441 10.12 -4.71 22.55
C SER A 441 8.70 -5.13 22.20
N ASN A 442 8.13 -4.58 21.14
CA ASN A 442 6.76 -4.91 20.69
C ASN A 442 6.64 -6.38 20.25
N LEU A 443 7.56 -6.85 19.42
CA LEU A 443 7.59 -8.24 18.95
C LEU A 443 7.81 -9.22 20.11
N LYS A 444 8.76 -8.91 21.02
CA LYS A 444 8.98 -9.72 22.23
C LYS A 444 7.73 -9.79 23.09
N HIS A 445 7.12 -8.65 23.38
CA HIS A 445 5.89 -8.60 24.20
C HIS A 445 4.76 -9.39 23.56
N TYR A 446 4.57 -9.29 22.26
CA TYR A 446 3.55 -10.06 21.52
C TYR A 446 3.72 -11.57 21.75
N VAL A 447 4.94 -12.11 21.62
CA VAL A 447 5.20 -13.55 21.85
C VAL A 447 5.01 -13.88 23.34
N GLU A 448 5.48 -13.05 24.27
CA GLU A 448 5.28 -13.26 25.71
C GLU A 448 3.80 -13.37 26.09
N GLN A 449 2.91 -12.64 25.41
CA GLN A 449 1.47 -12.69 25.65
C GLN A 449 0.74 -13.87 24.98
N GLY A 450 1.44 -14.69 24.20
CA GLY A 450 0.87 -15.91 23.60
C GLY A 450 0.68 -15.84 22.09
N GLY A 451 1.21 -14.78 21.44
CA GLY A 451 1.20 -14.67 19.99
C GLY A 451 2.20 -15.61 19.31
N ILE A 452 1.96 -15.93 18.05
CA ILE A 452 2.87 -16.69 17.19
C ILE A 452 3.55 -15.70 16.24
N LEU A 453 4.87 -15.54 16.41
CA LEU A 453 5.70 -14.70 15.54
C LEU A 453 6.44 -15.58 14.54
N TYR A 454 6.30 -15.28 13.27
CA TYR A 454 7.08 -15.89 12.19
C TYR A 454 8.07 -14.89 11.63
N GLY A 455 9.35 -15.07 11.93
CA GLY A 455 10.45 -14.27 11.38
C GLY A 455 11.17 -15.00 10.27
N THR A 456 11.79 -14.24 9.37
CA THR A 456 12.64 -14.81 8.32
C THR A 456 14.06 -14.29 8.42
N TYR A 457 14.95 -14.84 7.61
CA TYR A 457 16.32 -14.37 7.43
C TYR A 457 16.43 -12.84 7.43
N MET A 458 17.58 -12.31 7.87
CA MET A 458 17.91 -10.88 8.00
C MET A 458 17.14 -10.12 9.11
N ILE A 459 16.29 -10.75 9.90
CA ILE A 459 15.52 -10.01 10.91
C ILE A 459 16.44 -9.38 11.96
N GLY A 460 16.26 -8.07 12.23
CA GLY A 460 17.01 -7.38 13.27
C GLY A 460 18.51 -7.29 12.97
N THR A 461 18.89 -6.96 11.74
CA THR A 461 20.30 -6.77 11.34
C THR A 461 20.80 -5.38 11.70
N VAL A 462 19.99 -4.32 11.45
CA VAL A 462 20.35 -2.93 11.69
C VAL A 462 19.34 -2.23 12.60
N ASP A 463 19.80 -1.14 13.21
CA ASP A 463 18.95 -0.25 14.01
C ASP A 463 18.22 0.79 13.14
N GLY A 464 17.49 1.72 13.77
CA GLY A 464 16.73 2.77 13.09
C GLY A 464 17.57 3.82 12.34
N ASN A 465 18.90 3.76 12.43
CA ASN A 465 19.85 4.60 11.69
C ASN A 465 20.63 3.80 10.63
N ASP A 466 20.21 2.56 10.36
CA ASP A 466 20.90 1.62 9.48
C ASP A 466 22.32 1.23 9.98
N LEU A 467 22.53 1.24 11.29
CA LEU A 467 23.76 0.72 11.90
C LEU A 467 23.54 -0.72 12.35
N CYS A 468 24.50 -1.59 12.05
CA CYS A 468 24.45 -2.99 12.51
C CYS A 468 24.38 -3.09 14.03
N TRP A 469 23.46 -3.89 14.52
CA TRP A 469 23.40 -4.22 15.94
C TRP A 469 24.67 -4.94 16.41
N LEU A 470 25.26 -4.42 17.47
CA LEU A 470 26.39 -5.10 18.12
C LEU A 470 25.88 -6.24 19.00
N GLY A 471 26.59 -7.37 18.97
CA GLY A 471 26.24 -8.57 19.73
C GLY A 471 25.55 -9.66 18.88
N GLY A 472 25.42 -9.45 17.57
CA GLY A 472 24.96 -10.44 16.57
C GLY A 472 23.47 -10.34 16.23
N ILE A 473 23.05 -11.15 15.30
CA ILE A 473 21.73 -11.22 14.68
C ILE A 473 20.99 -12.46 15.19
N PRO A 474 19.67 -12.41 15.46
CA PRO A 474 18.78 -11.23 15.49
C PRO A 474 19.10 -10.23 16.60
N ALA A 475 18.71 -8.97 16.41
CA ALA A 475 19.01 -7.88 17.33
C ALA A 475 18.57 -8.13 18.78
N GLY A 476 19.45 -7.82 19.71
CA GLY A 476 19.14 -7.70 21.13
C GLY A 476 18.33 -8.87 21.71
N GLU A 477 17.18 -8.57 22.28
CA GLU A 477 16.31 -9.56 22.92
C GLU A 477 15.62 -10.52 21.93
N LEU A 478 15.57 -10.20 20.62
CA LEU A 478 15.03 -11.11 19.60
C LEU A 478 15.84 -12.41 19.49
N LYS A 479 17.14 -12.41 19.84
CA LYS A 479 17.91 -13.65 19.98
C LYS A 479 17.23 -14.65 20.91
N GLY A 480 16.87 -14.19 22.12
CA GLY A 480 16.18 -15.02 23.08
C GLY A 480 14.79 -15.44 22.61
N VAL A 481 14.06 -14.52 21.98
CA VAL A 481 12.72 -14.80 21.44
C VAL A 481 12.75 -15.90 20.40
N PHE A 482 13.67 -15.84 19.42
CA PHE A 482 13.83 -16.86 18.39
C PHE A 482 14.67 -18.06 18.85
N GLY A 483 15.46 -17.90 19.94
CA GLY A 483 16.35 -18.93 20.46
C GLY A 483 17.44 -19.34 19.48
N ILE A 484 17.94 -18.39 18.69
CA ILE A 484 18.98 -18.63 17.68
C ILE A 484 19.98 -17.47 17.63
N THR A 485 21.15 -17.75 17.05
CA THR A 485 22.10 -16.75 16.54
C THR A 485 22.35 -17.02 15.08
N ALA A 486 22.32 -15.97 14.23
CA ALA A 486 22.70 -16.07 12.83
C ALA A 486 24.19 -15.72 12.66
N GLU A 487 24.89 -16.44 11.79
CA GLU A 487 26.33 -16.31 11.53
C GLU A 487 26.59 -15.57 10.22
N GLU A 488 26.13 -16.14 9.11
CA GLU A 488 26.33 -15.59 7.77
C GLU A 488 25.18 -15.96 6.83
N ILE A 489 25.09 -15.27 5.71
CA ILE A 489 24.09 -15.55 4.65
C ILE A 489 24.84 -15.93 3.37
N ASP A 490 24.57 -17.13 2.87
CA ASP A 490 24.92 -17.56 1.53
C ASP A 490 23.89 -16.98 0.54
N THR A 491 24.36 -16.13 -0.37
CA THR A 491 23.52 -15.52 -1.41
C THR A 491 23.70 -16.31 -2.70
N LEU A 492 22.65 -16.98 -3.11
CA LEU A 492 22.65 -17.84 -4.30
C LEU A 492 22.59 -16.99 -5.59
N TYR A 493 23.35 -17.42 -6.61
CA TYR A 493 23.17 -16.87 -7.95
C TYR A 493 21.79 -17.21 -8.51
N PRO A 494 21.25 -16.46 -9.50
CA PRO A 494 19.87 -16.64 -9.99
C PRO A 494 19.54 -18.05 -10.50
N ASP A 495 20.53 -18.80 -10.94
CA ASP A 495 20.43 -20.17 -11.45
C ASP A 495 20.85 -21.26 -10.44
N GLU A 496 21.34 -20.86 -9.27
CA GLU A 496 21.64 -21.78 -8.17
C GLU A 496 20.41 -22.14 -7.38
N ARG A 497 20.39 -23.38 -6.89
CA ARG A 497 19.39 -23.89 -5.97
C ARG A 497 20.08 -24.66 -4.86
N GLN A 498 19.52 -24.54 -3.66
CA GLN A 498 19.83 -25.37 -2.51
C GLN A 498 18.57 -26.07 -2.04
N HIS A 499 18.69 -26.97 -1.09
CA HIS A 499 17.55 -27.74 -0.62
C HIS A 499 17.53 -27.83 0.89
N VAL A 500 16.32 -28.06 1.41
CA VAL A 500 16.04 -28.24 2.83
C VAL A 500 15.08 -29.42 3.01
N VAL A 501 15.29 -30.20 4.04
CA VAL A 501 14.40 -31.32 4.39
C VAL A 501 13.64 -31.00 5.67
N MET A 502 12.32 -31.09 5.61
CA MET A 502 11.39 -30.97 6.73
C MET A 502 10.42 -32.15 6.73
N ALA A 503 10.30 -32.86 7.84
CA ALA A 503 9.41 -34.02 7.99
C ALA A 503 9.57 -35.08 6.88
N GLY A 504 10.79 -35.28 6.39
CA GLY A 504 11.10 -36.26 5.33
C GLY A 504 10.75 -35.81 3.90
N ARG A 505 10.31 -34.57 3.72
CA ARG A 505 10.06 -33.95 2.42
C ARG A 505 11.15 -32.92 2.11
N GLU A 506 11.62 -32.91 0.87
CA GLU A 506 12.61 -31.95 0.37
C GLU A 506 11.93 -30.76 -0.31
N TYR A 507 12.49 -29.54 -0.10
CA TYR A 507 12.03 -28.28 -0.66
C TYR A 507 13.21 -27.53 -1.28
N GLU A 508 12.99 -26.93 -2.44
CA GLU A 508 13.96 -26.14 -3.17
C GLU A 508 14.06 -24.70 -2.63
N LEU A 509 15.28 -24.19 -2.55
CA LEU A 509 15.61 -22.85 -2.06
C LEU A 509 16.23 -21.99 -3.15
N GLN A 510 16.07 -20.67 -3.01
CA GLN A 510 16.63 -19.66 -3.90
C GLN A 510 17.08 -18.42 -3.12
N ASP A 511 17.85 -17.59 -3.73
CA ASP A 511 18.29 -16.26 -3.29
C ASP A 511 19.10 -16.27 -1.98
N TYR A 512 18.55 -16.78 -0.85
CA TYR A 512 19.18 -16.64 0.48
C TYR A 512 19.10 -17.92 1.31
N CYS A 513 20.26 -18.31 1.87
CA CYS A 513 20.39 -19.38 2.86
C CYS A 513 21.25 -18.85 4.02
N GLU A 514 20.63 -18.58 5.16
CA GLU A 514 21.31 -18.07 6.36
C GLU A 514 21.75 -19.22 7.26
N VAL A 515 22.98 -19.20 7.70
CA VAL A 515 23.54 -20.19 8.64
C VAL A 515 23.17 -19.74 10.06
N ILE A 516 22.40 -20.57 10.77
CA ILE A 516 21.94 -20.27 12.13
C ILE A 516 22.37 -21.34 13.14
N HIS A 517 22.56 -20.91 14.37
CA HIS A 517 22.90 -21.76 15.52
C HIS A 517 21.79 -21.69 16.56
N PRO A 518 21.10 -22.81 16.87
CA PRO A 518 20.07 -22.84 17.92
C PRO A 518 20.68 -22.59 19.30
N GLU A 519 20.08 -21.65 20.03
CA GLU A 519 20.36 -21.35 21.45
C GLU A 519 19.14 -21.71 22.31
N GLY A 520 18.59 -22.90 22.12
CA GLY A 520 17.40 -23.40 22.80
C GLY A 520 16.21 -23.66 21.89
N ALA A 521 16.22 -23.17 20.66
CA ALA A 521 15.16 -23.46 19.69
C ALA A 521 15.18 -24.92 19.23
N GLU A 522 14.01 -25.48 19.01
CA GLU A 522 13.79 -26.76 18.37
C GLU A 522 13.96 -26.65 16.86
N VAL A 523 14.66 -27.61 16.25
CA VAL A 523 14.91 -27.63 14.81
C VAL A 523 13.79 -28.37 14.09
N LEU A 524 13.13 -27.70 13.14
CA LEU A 524 12.05 -28.25 12.31
C LEU A 524 12.56 -28.74 10.95
N ALA A 525 13.56 -28.06 10.38
CA ALA A 525 14.13 -28.40 9.06
C ALA A 525 15.64 -28.20 9.04
N LEU A 526 16.31 -29.03 8.22
CA LEU A 526 17.77 -28.99 8.01
C LEU A 526 18.08 -28.75 6.54
N TYR A 527 19.14 -27.99 6.27
CA TYR A 527 19.73 -27.94 4.93
C TYR A 527 20.22 -29.32 4.50
N SER A 528 19.97 -29.71 3.25
CA SER A 528 20.37 -31.02 2.73
C SER A 528 21.60 -30.98 1.84
N ASP A 529 22.00 -29.81 1.38
CA ASP A 529 23.16 -29.58 0.52
C ASP A 529 23.90 -28.27 0.86
N GLY A 530 24.89 -27.92 0.04
CA GLY A 530 25.80 -26.81 0.31
C GLY A 530 26.85 -27.14 1.39
N TYR A 531 27.69 -26.17 1.72
CA TYR A 531 28.72 -26.33 2.77
C TYR A 531 28.14 -26.37 4.18
N TYR A 532 26.88 -25.93 4.32
CA TYR A 532 26.11 -25.92 5.56
C TYR A 532 25.10 -27.09 5.66
N ALA A 533 25.23 -28.11 4.80
CA ALA A 533 24.37 -29.29 4.88
C ALA A 533 24.34 -29.91 6.30
N GLY A 534 23.16 -30.22 6.77
CA GLY A 534 22.92 -30.73 8.13
C GLY A 534 22.78 -29.67 9.21
N THR A 535 22.94 -28.38 8.89
CA THR A 535 22.63 -27.26 9.81
C THR A 535 21.16 -26.87 9.78
N PRO A 536 20.65 -26.21 10.83
CA PRO A 536 19.24 -25.80 10.91
C PRO A 536 18.87 -24.75 9.86
N ALA A 537 17.70 -24.91 9.25
CA ALA A 537 17.12 -23.98 8.28
C ALA A 537 15.77 -23.41 8.74
N VAL A 538 15.01 -24.18 9.55
CA VAL A 538 13.78 -23.70 10.20
C VAL A 538 13.79 -24.14 11.64
N THR A 539 13.50 -23.22 12.56
CA THR A 539 13.44 -23.49 13.99
C THR A 539 12.17 -22.93 14.61
N VAL A 540 11.78 -23.44 15.76
CA VAL A 540 10.72 -22.89 16.62
C VAL A 540 11.21 -22.77 18.05
N ASN A 541 10.94 -21.64 18.69
CA ASN A 541 11.27 -21.42 20.09
C ASN A 541 10.04 -21.01 20.88
N ARG A 542 9.94 -21.49 22.13
CA ARG A 542 8.91 -21.06 23.06
C ARG A 542 9.42 -19.89 23.88
N TRP A 543 8.65 -18.81 23.92
CA TRP A 543 8.96 -17.62 24.68
C TRP A 543 7.73 -17.09 25.41
N GLY A 544 7.79 -17.01 26.73
CA GLY A 544 6.61 -16.66 27.53
C GLY A 544 5.47 -17.67 27.31
N ARG A 545 4.32 -17.19 26.86
CA ARG A 545 3.14 -18.02 26.54
C ARG A 545 3.02 -18.37 25.06
N GLY A 546 3.80 -17.74 24.20
CA GLY A 546 3.77 -17.89 22.75
C GLY A 546 4.96 -18.64 22.19
N GLU A 547 5.13 -18.52 20.91
CA GLU A 547 6.24 -19.12 20.18
C GLU A 547 6.70 -18.24 19.02
N ALA A 548 7.97 -18.40 18.66
CA ALA A 548 8.59 -17.74 17.53
C ALA A 548 9.18 -18.77 16.58
N VAL A 549 8.81 -18.71 15.31
CA VAL A 549 9.38 -19.52 14.23
C VAL A 549 10.38 -18.65 13.47
N TYR A 550 11.53 -19.22 13.17
CA TYR A 550 12.53 -18.61 12.33
C TYR A 550 12.78 -19.44 11.08
N GLN A 551 12.60 -18.86 9.90
CA GLN A 551 12.97 -19.48 8.62
C GLN A 551 14.19 -18.78 8.06
N ALA A 552 15.33 -19.49 8.09
CA ALA A 552 16.64 -18.97 7.70
C ALA A 552 16.90 -18.97 6.19
N CYS A 553 15.90 -19.32 5.37
CA CYS A 553 16.08 -19.46 3.92
C CYS A 553 14.88 -18.98 3.13
N ARG A 554 15.12 -18.59 1.88
CA ARG A 554 14.04 -18.28 0.94
C ARG A 554 13.72 -19.51 0.10
N ASP A 555 12.51 -20.03 0.26
CA ASP A 555 12.03 -21.19 -0.50
C ASP A 555 11.43 -20.79 -1.86
N CYS A 556 11.49 -21.68 -2.83
CA CYS A 556 10.81 -21.55 -4.12
C CYS A 556 9.29 -21.78 -4.02
N GLY A 557 8.82 -22.28 -2.89
CA GLY A 557 7.42 -22.60 -2.57
C GLY A 557 7.31 -23.95 -1.86
N GLY A 558 6.24 -24.12 -1.08
CA GLY A 558 5.92 -25.34 -0.36
C GLY A 558 6.41 -25.37 1.08
N LEU A 559 7.61 -24.89 1.42
CA LEU A 559 8.14 -24.90 2.78
C LEU A 559 7.36 -23.95 3.70
N LYS A 560 7.27 -22.65 3.35
CA LYS A 560 6.51 -21.66 4.13
C LYS A 560 5.03 -22.01 4.22
N GLU A 561 4.45 -22.58 3.16
CA GLU A 561 3.07 -23.06 3.13
C GLU A 561 2.85 -24.21 4.11
N GLN A 562 3.81 -25.14 4.22
CA GLN A 562 3.78 -26.24 5.17
C GLN A 562 3.85 -25.72 6.62
N VAL A 563 4.87 -24.91 6.91
CA VAL A 563 5.08 -24.36 8.27
C VAL A 563 3.89 -23.51 8.70
N LEU A 564 3.41 -22.59 7.84
CA LEU A 564 2.25 -21.75 8.17
C LEU A 564 0.96 -22.58 8.32
N SER A 565 0.77 -23.65 7.55
CA SER A 565 -0.40 -24.53 7.69
C SER A 565 -0.46 -25.16 9.09
N GLU A 566 0.69 -25.63 9.60
CA GLU A 566 0.80 -26.20 10.95
C GLU A 566 0.51 -25.14 12.03
N LEU A 567 1.00 -23.91 11.85
CA LEU A 567 0.76 -22.80 12.77
C LEU A 567 -0.70 -22.32 12.73
N ILE A 568 -1.32 -22.27 11.56
CA ILE A 568 -2.74 -21.94 11.37
C ILE A 568 -3.61 -22.94 12.12
N GLU A 569 -3.36 -24.24 11.96
CA GLU A 569 -4.09 -25.29 12.68
C GLU A 569 -3.88 -25.18 14.20
N LYS A 570 -2.64 -25.04 14.65
CA LYS A 570 -2.27 -24.90 16.06
C LYS A 570 -2.90 -23.69 16.74
N SER A 571 -2.93 -22.53 16.06
CA SER A 571 -3.52 -21.30 16.58
C SER A 571 -5.05 -21.31 16.61
N GLY A 572 -5.68 -22.27 15.95
CA GLY A 572 -7.12 -22.27 15.70
C GLY A 572 -7.59 -21.11 14.81
N LEU A 573 -6.69 -20.56 14.01
CA LEU A 573 -7.05 -19.63 12.94
C LEU A 573 -7.76 -20.43 11.84
N SER A 574 -8.78 -19.85 11.24
CA SER A 574 -9.62 -20.61 10.31
C SER A 574 -10.09 -19.74 9.15
N SER A 575 -10.29 -20.37 7.99
CA SER A 575 -10.87 -19.75 6.80
C SER A 575 -12.24 -19.11 7.09
N VAL A 576 -12.64 -18.11 6.33
CA VAL A 576 -14.00 -17.53 6.39
C VAL A 576 -15.06 -18.48 5.78
N VAL A 577 -14.62 -19.50 5.04
CA VAL A 577 -15.46 -20.58 4.51
C VAL A 577 -15.14 -21.93 5.17
N ASP A 578 -15.94 -22.98 4.91
CA ASP A 578 -15.77 -24.30 5.54
C ASP A 578 -14.66 -25.11 4.85
N THR A 579 -13.42 -24.74 5.12
CA THR A 579 -12.22 -25.48 4.68
C THR A 579 -11.10 -25.39 5.72
N LYS A 580 -10.24 -26.41 5.73
CA LYS A 580 -8.97 -26.42 6.47
C LYS A 580 -7.76 -26.33 5.55
N GLU A 581 -7.96 -26.51 4.25
CA GLU A 581 -6.94 -26.53 3.21
C GLU A 581 -6.99 -25.23 2.39
N ALA A 582 -6.04 -25.08 1.48
CA ALA A 582 -6.12 -24.04 0.47
C ALA A 582 -7.37 -24.23 -0.39
N LEU A 583 -7.99 -23.12 -0.77
CA LEU A 583 -9.10 -23.12 -1.71
C LEU A 583 -8.62 -23.59 -3.09
N PRO A 584 -9.55 -23.95 -3.99
CA PRO A 584 -9.18 -24.27 -5.36
C PRO A 584 -8.34 -23.16 -6.00
N HIS A 585 -7.41 -23.52 -6.85
CA HIS A 585 -6.55 -22.53 -7.53
C HIS A 585 -7.39 -21.40 -8.14
N SER A 586 -6.91 -20.18 -7.97
CA SER A 586 -7.58 -18.94 -8.40
C SER A 586 -8.89 -18.59 -7.66
N VAL A 587 -9.26 -19.33 -6.63
CA VAL A 587 -10.40 -19.01 -5.78
C VAL A 587 -9.90 -18.47 -4.43
N THR A 588 -10.55 -17.42 -3.94
CA THR A 588 -10.31 -16.88 -2.60
C THR A 588 -11.62 -16.55 -1.91
N ALA A 589 -11.54 -16.29 -0.60
CA ALA A 589 -12.68 -15.84 0.17
C ALA A 589 -12.25 -14.84 1.25
N HIS A 590 -13.07 -13.82 1.47
CA HIS A 590 -12.82 -12.75 2.43
C HIS A 590 -14.09 -12.43 3.20
N SER A 591 -13.95 -11.76 4.37
CA SER A 591 -15.12 -11.39 5.15
C SER A 591 -15.11 -9.94 5.62
N ARG A 592 -16.32 -9.41 5.78
CA ARG A 592 -16.59 -8.16 6.49
C ARG A 592 -17.68 -8.41 7.54
N THR A 593 -17.73 -7.59 8.59
CA THR A 593 -18.74 -7.72 9.65
C THR A 593 -19.20 -6.35 10.16
N ASP A 594 -20.47 -6.28 10.54
CA ASP A 594 -21.08 -5.17 11.29
C ASP A 594 -21.10 -5.43 12.81
N GLY A 595 -20.49 -6.56 13.25
CA GLY A 595 -20.50 -7.04 14.63
C GLY A 595 -21.68 -7.95 14.97
N VAL A 596 -22.68 -8.06 14.10
CA VAL A 596 -23.84 -8.95 14.20
C VAL A 596 -23.80 -10.01 13.10
N HIS A 597 -23.65 -9.56 11.87
CA HIS A 597 -23.59 -10.41 10.69
C HIS A 597 -22.17 -10.47 10.14
N THR A 598 -21.87 -11.61 9.51
CA THR A 598 -20.67 -11.78 8.70
C THR A 598 -21.07 -11.81 7.22
N TYR A 599 -20.42 -11.01 6.42
CA TYR A 599 -20.55 -10.95 4.97
C TYR A 599 -19.34 -11.62 4.34
N VAL A 600 -19.58 -12.73 3.65
CA VAL A 600 -18.53 -13.53 3.01
C VAL A 600 -18.55 -13.31 1.52
N PHE A 601 -17.40 -12.96 0.97
CA PHE A 601 -17.14 -12.83 -0.45
C PHE A 601 -16.36 -14.06 -0.91
N VAL A 602 -16.78 -14.70 -1.98
CA VAL A 602 -16.02 -15.79 -2.64
C VAL A 602 -15.79 -15.38 -4.09
N GLU A 603 -14.56 -15.44 -4.55
CA GLU A 603 -14.12 -14.84 -5.81
C GLU A 603 -13.32 -15.85 -6.63
N ASN A 604 -13.56 -15.91 -7.95
CA ASN A 604 -12.87 -16.79 -8.90
C ASN A 604 -12.13 -15.97 -9.96
N TYR A 605 -10.82 -15.95 -9.90
CA TYR A 605 -9.93 -15.22 -10.80
C TYR A 605 -9.48 -16.05 -12.02
N SER A 606 -10.15 -17.15 -12.29
CA SER A 606 -9.90 -18.01 -13.47
C SER A 606 -10.94 -17.78 -14.57
N ASP A 607 -10.56 -18.04 -15.79
CA ASP A 607 -11.46 -18.16 -16.95
C ASP A 607 -12.17 -19.54 -17.02
N GLN A 608 -12.03 -20.35 -15.97
CA GLN A 608 -12.68 -21.66 -15.82
C GLN A 608 -13.73 -21.63 -14.72
N LEU A 609 -14.66 -22.60 -14.78
CA LEU A 609 -15.62 -22.84 -13.70
C LEU A 609 -14.86 -23.30 -12.44
N ALA A 610 -15.13 -22.66 -11.32
CA ALA A 610 -14.52 -23.04 -10.05
C ALA A 610 -15.14 -24.34 -9.49
N ALA A 611 -14.33 -25.09 -8.74
CA ALA A 611 -14.86 -26.18 -7.91
C ALA A 611 -15.79 -25.62 -6.83
N PRO A 612 -16.78 -26.41 -6.34
CA PRO A 612 -17.69 -25.96 -5.29
C PRO A 612 -16.95 -25.57 -4.01
N VAL A 613 -17.33 -24.45 -3.42
CA VAL A 613 -16.84 -23.95 -2.14
C VAL A 613 -17.97 -24.08 -1.11
N LYS A 614 -17.70 -24.72 0.02
CA LYS A 614 -18.64 -24.83 1.14
C LYS A 614 -18.58 -23.58 2.01
N LEU A 615 -19.76 -23.04 2.32
CA LEU A 615 -19.90 -21.92 3.27
C LEU A 615 -19.97 -22.45 4.72
N ARG A 616 -19.70 -21.58 5.69
CA ARG A 616 -19.86 -21.91 7.10
C ARG A 616 -21.33 -21.87 7.50
N GLY A 617 -22.05 -22.95 7.25
CA GLY A 617 -23.48 -23.08 7.49
C GLY A 617 -24.34 -22.52 6.35
N GLU A 618 -25.64 -22.35 6.63
CA GLU A 618 -26.59 -21.74 5.70
C GLU A 618 -26.44 -20.22 5.71
N MET A 619 -26.27 -19.61 4.56
CA MET A 619 -26.13 -18.16 4.38
C MET A 619 -27.11 -17.65 3.32
N VAL A 620 -27.41 -16.37 3.33
CA VAL A 620 -28.23 -15.73 2.29
C VAL A 620 -27.31 -15.16 1.22
N ASP A 621 -27.46 -15.61 0.00
CA ASP A 621 -26.85 -14.96 -1.18
C ASP A 621 -27.49 -13.60 -1.41
N LEU A 622 -26.72 -12.52 -1.27
CA LEU A 622 -27.24 -11.15 -1.35
C LEU A 622 -27.66 -10.76 -2.78
N ILE A 623 -27.22 -11.50 -3.80
CA ILE A 623 -27.57 -11.21 -5.20
C ILE A 623 -28.89 -11.89 -5.58
N SER A 624 -29.06 -13.18 -5.23
CA SER A 624 -30.27 -13.95 -5.57
C SER A 624 -31.35 -13.91 -4.48
N GLY A 625 -30.99 -13.61 -3.23
CA GLY A 625 -31.84 -13.73 -2.05
C GLY A 625 -32.08 -15.17 -1.58
N GLU A 626 -31.46 -16.15 -2.19
CA GLU A 626 -31.61 -17.56 -1.85
C GLU A 626 -30.73 -17.95 -0.65
N LYS A 627 -31.20 -18.95 0.10
CA LYS A 627 -30.41 -19.56 1.16
C LYS A 627 -29.56 -20.69 0.60
N VAL A 628 -28.26 -20.61 0.82
CA VAL A 628 -27.27 -21.56 0.30
C VAL A 628 -26.26 -21.96 1.36
N ASN A 629 -25.65 -23.14 1.23
CA ASN A 629 -24.55 -23.61 2.09
C ASN A 629 -23.27 -23.93 1.29
N ALA A 630 -23.31 -23.73 -0.01
CA ALA A 630 -22.16 -23.85 -0.90
C ALA A 630 -22.39 -23.01 -2.16
N CYS A 631 -21.33 -22.65 -2.85
CA CYS A 631 -21.39 -21.93 -4.11
C CYS A 631 -20.48 -22.58 -5.16
N THR A 632 -20.82 -22.39 -6.43
CA THR A 632 -19.97 -22.70 -7.59
C THR A 632 -19.91 -21.46 -8.44
N LEU A 633 -18.70 -20.96 -8.66
CA LEU A 633 -18.50 -19.68 -9.35
C LEU A 633 -18.19 -19.87 -10.81
N LEU A 634 -18.82 -19.08 -11.64
CA LEU A 634 -18.53 -18.96 -13.08
C LEU A 634 -17.11 -18.38 -13.31
N PRO A 635 -16.58 -18.46 -14.53
CA PRO A 635 -15.36 -17.74 -14.92
C PRO A 635 -15.45 -16.25 -14.56
N TYR A 636 -14.42 -15.73 -13.87
CA TYR A 636 -14.40 -14.35 -13.32
C TYR A 636 -15.66 -14.00 -12.53
N GLY A 637 -16.27 -14.99 -11.89
CA GLY A 637 -17.48 -14.85 -11.09
C GLY A 637 -17.16 -14.67 -9.60
N PHE A 638 -18.18 -14.25 -8.86
CA PHE A 638 -18.12 -14.07 -7.40
C PHE A 638 -19.48 -14.39 -6.79
N GLY A 639 -19.48 -14.57 -5.46
CA GLY A 639 -20.69 -14.67 -4.65
C GLY A 639 -20.52 -13.83 -3.38
N ILE A 640 -21.62 -13.28 -2.88
CA ILE A 640 -21.66 -12.43 -1.67
C ILE A 640 -22.74 -12.96 -0.74
N TYR A 641 -22.34 -13.41 0.44
CA TYR A 641 -23.19 -14.17 1.35
C TYR A 641 -23.25 -13.52 2.71
N LYS A 642 -24.44 -13.43 3.27
CA LYS A 642 -24.69 -12.91 4.63
C LYS A 642 -25.02 -14.05 5.58
N SER A 643 -24.40 -14.08 6.77
CA SER A 643 -24.78 -15.02 7.82
C SER A 643 -26.23 -14.83 8.26
N ILE A 644 -26.92 -15.91 8.62
CA ILE A 644 -28.31 -15.84 9.06
C ILE A 644 -28.39 -15.44 10.52
N GLU A 645 -27.39 -15.78 11.33
CA GLU A 645 -27.17 -15.35 12.73
C GLU A 645 -25.67 -15.42 13.06
#